data_7558814f03b7dc768dfa913e7c9856eb
#
_entry.id   7558814f03b7dc768dfa913e7c9856eb
#
_cell.length_a   1.000
_cell.length_b   1.000
_cell.length_c   1.000
_cell.angle_alpha   90.00
_cell.angle_beta   90.00
_cell.angle_gamma   90.00
#
_symmetry.space_group_name_H-M   'P 1'
#
loop_
_entity.id
_entity.type
_entity.pdbx_description
1 polymer ?
#
loop_
_entity_poly.entity_id
_entity_poly.type
_entity_poly.pdbx_seq_one_letter_code
_entity_poly.pdbx_strand_id
1 'polypeptide(L)'
;MDSFGARLRHLRRTAELTQEALAEKSGLSSQAIGALERGDRRYPHRDTLDRLADALGLAGDDRAEFAAAAARPGSPARTEAVPRELPGGIAVFTGRDTELDRLLGLLGEPRQGVVVAIAGMAGVGKTALALEAGHRLARRFPDGSLHLDLRGHAADPPDPLDLLDRLIRELGGEPPTPLSLDAASARFRTLLAPKRVLLLLDNARDAAHVAPLLPGAGGSAAIVTSRVALTDLPQAHQVLLDVLPEADALRLLAAEIGAERVAAEPAAARNVARLCGYLPLALHLVGARLATRPRWPVAHLAHRLEDERRRLDETGVRTSFALAIGALDDPTARAYPLLSLLDVPELSVPVASRLLDAPEPETEALLERLTDEHLLTTPAPGWYRLHDLLRLYAREQVPAGEGAAAITRVVELCAAMAWQSMALVSAASHRHDWAAGRWAAAGPASAEEVFAWLDRHQAHLVTVVRQAAATPGVPREAIAAVGLGLYEYHRARARWRDAIQVDEVALELVDGVDPVAAATLRNDLGVAEAELAHGGEAAGYRRSHAFLRRSLADWETIGDERQLAGTLNNLCFVYGLGDDVDAAIGFGERSLTLNRSLGLRHVETLTLVNLAVLYGRQGDRARELAYASEAVTVGEETGDVRGMAYGRMRIGIVHRELGRFDVAVEELSRSADLWRAAGVRLYEAMTLAELGRAHLGREERERAREVLTDALELLREYGGAERVAEVRAELDRL
;
A
#
# COMPACT_ATOMS: atom_id res chain seq x y z
N MET A 1 -15.47 -32.49 15.07
CA MET A 1 -14.31 -31.65 15.50
C MET A 1 -14.57 -31.25 16.93
N ASP A 2 -13.74 -31.74 17.86
CA ASP A 2 -13.91 -31.41 19.27
C ASP A 2 -13.60 -29.94 19.52
N SER A 3 -14.46 -29.26 20.29
CA SER A 3 -14.26 -27.84 20.63
C SER A 3 -12.95 -27.66 21.42
N PHE A 4 -12.33 -26.47 21.34
CA PHE A 4 -11.14 -26.13 22.13
C PHE A 4 -11.31 -26.50 23.61
N GLY A 5 -12.47 -26.20 24.20
CA GLY A 5 -12.76 -26.55 25.60
C GLY A 5 -12.78 -28.08 25.88
N ALA A 6 -13.30 -28.87 24.94
CA ALA A 6 -13.27 -30.33 25.04
C ALA A 6 -11.83 -30.87 24.98
N ARG A 7 -11.00 -30.31 24.08
CA ARG A 7 -9.59 -30.70 23.93
C ARG A 7 -8.76 -30.25 25.14
N LEU A 8 -8.96 -29.07 25.67
CA LEU A 8 -8.30 -28.59 26.90
C LEU A 8 -8.63 -29.50 28.06
N ARG A 9 -9.91 -29.88 28.25
CA ARG A 9 -10.36 -30.80 29.29
C ARG A 9 -9.75 -32.16 29.11
N HIS A 10 -9.64 -32.66 27.90
CA HIS A 10 -9.00 -33.96 27.60
C HIS A 10 -7.52 -33.92 27.98
N LEU A 11 -6.74 -32.95 27.51
CA LEU A 11 -5.31 -32.81 27.78
C LEU A 11 -5.03 -32.65 29.28
N ARG A 12 -5.84 -31.86 29.98
CA ARG A 12 -5.72 -31.70 31.43
C ARG A 12 -5.91 -33.03 32.18
N ARG A 13 -6.94 -33.81 31.77
CA ARG A 13 -7.19 -35.13 32.37
C ARG A 13 -6.08 -36.12 32.06
N THR A 14 -5.56 -36.12 30.86
CA THR A 14 -4.42 -36.95 30.44
C THR A 14 -3.16 -36.60 31.24
N ALA A 15 -2.99 -35.33 31.61
CA ALA A 15 -1.92 -34.84 32.46
C ALA A 15 -2.22 -35.07 33.98
N GLU A 16 -3.34 -35.71 34.33
CA GLU A 16 -3.79 -35.99 35.70
C GLU A 16 -3.93 -34.73 36.58
N LEU A 17 -4.24 -33.58 35.98
CA LEU A 17 -4.39 -32.30 36.67
C LEU A 17 -5.86 -31.98 37.01
N THR A 18 -6.11 -31.40 38.19
CA THR A 18 -7.39 -30.75 38.49
C THR A 18 -7.45 -29.38 37.82
N GLN A 19 -8.60 -28.72 37.77
CA GLN A 19 -8.69 -27.37 37.27
C GLN A 19 -7.86 -26.39 38.11
N GLU A 20 -7.82 -26.58 39.41
CA GLU A 20 -7.02 -25.80 40.35
C GLU A 20 -5.52 -26.01 40.12
N ALA A 21 -5.08 -27.27 39.95
CA ALA A 21 -3.69 -27.59 39.68
C ALA A 21 -3.20 -27.03 38.33
N LEU A 22 -4.06 -27.05 37.27
CA LEU A 22 -3.73 -26.41 36.00
C LEU A 22 -3.73 -24.89 36.11
N ALA A 23 -4.61 -24.32 36.93
CA ALA A 23 -4.66 -22.89 37.22
C ALA A 23 -3.37 -22.41 37.89
N GLU A 24 -2.91 -23.15 38.91
CA GLU A 24 -1.65 -22.84 39.60
C GLU A 24 -0.45 -22.91 38.66
N LYS A 25 -0.34 -24.01 37.86
CA LYS A 25 0.76 -24.18 36.92
C LYS A 25 0.78 -23.15 35.76
N SER A 26 -0.41 -22.78 35.25
CA SER A 26 -0.52 -21.83 34.15
C SER A 26 -0.58 -20.37 34.60
N GLY A 27 -0.74 -20.08 35.91
CA GLY A 27 -0.95 -18.76 36.46
C GLY A 27 -2.26 -18.10 36.02
N LEU A 28 -3.25 -18.92 35.64
CA LEU A 28 -4.62 -18.53 35.36
C LEU A 28 -5.53 -18.80 36.52
N SER A 29 -6.74 -18.20 36.57
CA SER A 29 -7.70 -18.60 37.61
C SER A 29 -8.42 -19.91 37.26
N SER A 30 -8.79 -20.71 38.25
CA SER A 30 -9.58 -21.94 38.03
C SER A 30 -10.92 -21.64 37.35
N GLN A 31 -11.49 -20.47 37.61
CA GLN A 31 -12.69 -19.99 36.96
C GLN A 31 -12.47 -19.70 35.47
N ALA A 32 -11.30 -19.17 35.07
CA ALA A 32 -10.94 -18.96 33.68
C ALA A 32 -10.76 -20.30 32.95
N ILE A 33 -10.10 -21.27 33.55
CA ILE A 33 -9.96 -22.62 32.98
C ILE A 33 -11.33 -23.30 32.85
N GLY A 34 -12.19 -23.18 33.86
CA GLY A 34 -13.55 -23.70 33.80
C GLY A 34 -14.38 -23.07 32.69
N ALA A 35 -14.25 -21.76 32.47
CA ALA A 35 -14.93 -21.02 31.38
C ALA A 35 -14.41 -21.48 30.01
N LEU A 36 -13.10 -21.72 29.85
CA LEU A 36 -12.51 -22.26 28.62
C LEU A 36 -12.99 -23.69 28.35
N GLU A 37 -13.04 -24.55 29.37
CA GLU A 37 -13.49 -25.92 29.22
C GLU A 37 -15.00 -26.07 28.95
N ARG A 38 -15.83 -25.15 29.45
CA ARG A 38 -17.28 -25.10 29.13
C ARG A 38 -17.55 -24.49 27.76
N GLY A 39 -16.57 -23.76 27.16
CA GLY A 39 -16.74 -23.09 25.90
C GLY A 39 -17.39 -21.71 26.02
N ASP A 40 -17.48 -21.16 27.24
CA ASP A 40 -17.94 -19.78 27.49
C ASP A 40 -16.99 -18.76 26.87
N ARG A 41 -15.69 -19.13 26.83
CA ARG A 41 -14.63 -18.45 26.06
C ARG A 41 -14.08 -19.43 25.02
N ARG A 42 -14.51 -19.29 23.77
CA ARG A 42 -14.14 -20.24 22.70
C ARG A 42 -12.76 -19.96 22.09
N TYR A 43 -12.26 -18.73 22.20
CA TYR A 43 -11.04 -18.27 21.53
C TYR A 43 -10.17 -17.53 22.55
N PRO A 44 -9.35 -18.23 23.33
CA PRO A 44 -8.43 -17.62 24.30
C PRO A 44 -7.31 -16.85 23.59
N HIS A 45 -6.77 -15.84 24.27
CA HIS A 45 -5.64 -15.05 23.79
C HIS A 45 -4.37 -15.91 23.67
N ARG A 46 -3.45 -15.52 22.78
CA ARG A 46 -2.21 -16.26 22.48
C ARG A 46 -1.37 -16.52 23.74
N ASP A 47 -1.19 -15.48 24.58
CA ASP A 47 -0.50 -15.62 25.87
C ASP A 47 -1.15 -16.69 26.78
N THR A 48 -2.48 -16.72 26.82
CA THR A 48 -3.24 -17.74 27.57
C THR A 48 -3.02 -19.14 27.00
N LEU A 49 -2.95 -19.28 25.67
CA LEU A 49 -2.67 -20.53 24.99
C LEU A 49 -1.25 -21.03 25.28
N ASP A 50 -0.27 -20.15 25.21
CA ASP A 50 1.13 -20.47 25.48
C ASP A 50 1.32 -20.93 26.92
N ARG A 51 0.75 -20.22 27.87
CA ARG A 51 0.78 -20.59 29.31
C ARG A 51 0.09 -21.91 29.59
N LEU A 52 -1.02 -22.21 28.93
CA LEU A 52 -1.71 -23.50 29.06
C LEU A 52 -0.90 -24.63 28.42
N ALA A 53 -0.31 -24.40 27.25
CA ALA A 53 0.52 -25.37 26.57
C ALA A 53 1.77 -25.73 27.40
N ASP A 54 2.41 -24.72 27.98
CA ASP A 54 3.57 -24.90 28.88
C ASP A 54 3.18 -25.69 30.15
N ALA A 55 2.06 -25.32 30.79
CA ALA A 55 1.56 -25.95 31.97
C ALA A 55 1.14 -27.42 31.75
N LEU A 56 0.71 -27.75 30.53
CA LEU A 56 0.35 -29.09 30.07
C LEU A 56 1.54 -29.87 29.50
N GLY A 57 2.72 -29.27 29.38
CA GLY A 57 3.93 -29.88 28.83
C GLY A 57 3.84 -30.20 27.34
N LEU A 58 3.04 -29.48 26.57
CA LEU A 58 2.85 -29.71 25.12
C LEU A 58 4.05 -29.19 24.33
N ALA A 59 4.57 -30.03 23.43
CA ALA A 59 5.68 -29.70 22.54
C ALA A 59 5.39 -30.20 21.12
N GLY A 60 6.11 -29.67 20.13
CA GLY A 60 6.03 -30.09 18.72
C GLY A 60 4.60 -30.03 18.15
N ASP A 61 4.19 -31.14 17.54
CA ASP A 61 2.90 -31.24 16.82
C ASP A 61 1.70 -31.11 17.79
N ASP A 62 1.78 -31.58 19.02
CA ASP A 62 0.71 -31.49 20.02
C ASP A 62 0.42 -30.02 20.39
N ARG A 63 1.48 -29.19 20.51
CA ARG A 63 1.34 -27.75 20.78
C ARG A 63 0.72 -27.04 19.58
N ALA A 64 1.13 -27.39 18.37
CA ALA A 64 0.57 -26.84 17.15
C ALA A 64 -0.92 -27.18 16.98
N GLU A 65 -1.32 -28.42 17.25
CA GLU A 65 -2.71 -28.83 17.20
C GLU A 65 -3.58 -28.21 18.31
N PHE A 66 -3.01 -27.99 19.48
CA PHE A 66 -3.70 -27.32 20.58
C PHE A 66 -3.98 -25.84 20.22
N ALA A 67 -3.00 -25.15 19.64
CA ALA A 67 -3.16 -23.78 19.16
C ALA A 67 -4.17 -23.69 17.99
N ALA A 68 -4.14 -24.65 17.06
CA ALA A 68 -5.07 -24.70 15.93
C ALA A 68 -6.54 -24.90 16.38
N ALA A 69 -6.77 -25.65 17.47
CA ALA A 69 -8.10 -25.85 18.03
C ALA A 69 -8.73 -24.58 18.65
N ALA A 70 -7.88 -23.59 18.98
CA ALA A 70 -8.30 -22.30 19.52
C ALA A 70 -8.52 -21.23 18.43
N ALA A 71 -8.20 -21.51 17.17
CA ALA A 71 -8.36 -20.56 16.07
C ALA A 71 -9.84 -20.32 15.75
N ARG A 72 -10.23 -19.06 15.49
CA ARG A 72 -11.59 -18.73 15.02
C ARG A 72 -11.81 -19.36 13.63
N PRO A 73 -12.94 -20.02 13.38
CA PRO A 73 -13.32 -20.41 12.03
C PRO A 73 -13.46 -19.13 11.16
N GLY A 74 -12.61 -18.98 10.17
CA GLY A 74 -12.62 -17.81 9.29
C GLY A 74 -11.52 -16.77 9.52
N SER A 75 -10.71 -16.86 10.59
CA SER A 75 -9.39 -16.24 10.54
C SER A 75 -8.44 -17.27 9.92
N PRO A 76 -7.88 -17.01 8.75
CA PRO A 76 -6.71 -17.77 8.34
C PRO A 76 -5.69 -17.60 9.47
N ALA A 77 -5.18 -18.70 10.02
CA ALA A 77 -3.88 -18.64 10.67
C ALA A 77 -2.99 -17.91 9.64
N ARG A 78 -2.56 -16.71 9.93
CA ARG A 78 -1.42 -16.12 9.22
C ARG A 78 -0.26 -17.05 9.58
N THR A 79 -0.11 -18.12 8.81
CA THR A 79 1.21 -18.60 8.52
C THR A 79 1.89 -17.35 7.99
N GLU A 80 2.83 -16.78 8.73
CA GLU A 80 3.69 -15.74 8.21
C GLU A 80 4.33 -16.36 6.98
N ALA A 81 3.71 -16.14 5.83
CA ALA A 81 4.24 -16.63 4.57
C ALA A 81 5.58 -15.93 4.44
N VAL A 82 6.64 -16.71 4.48
CA VAL A 82 7.99 -16.19 4.28
C VAL A 82 7.99 -15.50 2.90
N PRO A 83 8.20 -14.18 2.81
CA PRO A 83 8.13 -13.46 1.56
C PRO A 83 9.21 -14.00 0.61
N ARG A 84 8.83 -14.33 -0.63
CA ARG A 84 9.73 -14.80 -1.68
C ARG A 84 9.40 -14.07 -2.97
N GLU A 85 9.83 -12.82 -3.04
CA GLU A 85 9.39 -11.87 -4.08
C GLU A 85 10.41 -11.70 -5.21
N LEU A 86 11.53 -12.41 -5.18
CA LEU A 86 12.47 -12.32 -6.29
C LEU A 86 11.79 -12.77 -7.57
N PRO A 87 11.82 -11.95 -8.63
CA PRO A 87 11.40 -12.35 -9.97
C PRO A 87 12.09 -13.63 -10.43
N GLY A 88 11.50 -14.37 -11.37
CA GLY A 88 12.08 -15.59 -11.90
C GLY A 88 13.52 -15.38 -12.39
N GLY A 89 14.35 -16.42 -12.24
CA GLY A 89 15.75 -16.40 -12.67
C GLY A 89 15.89 -16.18 -14.17
N ILE A 90 17.02 -15.61 -14.59
CA ILE A 90 17.35 -15.38 -15.99
C ILE A 90 17.76 -16.70 -16.62
N ALA A 91 17.13 -17.07 -17.74
CA ALA A 91 17.37 -18.35 -18.40
C ALA A 91 18.83 -18.50 -18.88
N VAL A 92 19.46 -17.40 -19.32
CA VAL A 92 20.84 -17.36 -19.78
C VAL A 92 21.59 -16.27 -19.02
N PHE A 93 22.33 -16.66 -18.01
CA PHE A 93 23.23 -15.78 -17.28
C PHE A 93 24.69 -16.17 -17.56
N THR A 94 25.45 -15.29 -18.17
CA THR A 94 26.83 -15.57 -18.62
C THR A 94 27.70 -14.31 -18.57
N GLY A 95 28.97 -14.48 -18.27
CA GLY A 95 29.99 -13.43 -18.44
C GLY A 95 30.09 -12.43 -17.26
N ARG A 96 29.62 -12.84 -16.08
CA ARG A 96 29.74 -12.04 -14.85
C ARG A 96 30.20 -12.91 -13.67
N ASP A 97 30.99 -13.92 -13.97
CA ASP A 97 31.40 -14.90 -12.95
C ASP A 97 32.18 -14.22 -11.83
N THR A 98 33.13 -13.31 -12.16
CA THR A 98 33.95 -12.59 -11.20
C THR A 98 33.11 -11.68 -10.29
N GLU A 99 32.22 -10.91 -10.86
CA GLU A 99 31.34 -10.00 -10.09
C GLU A 99 30.34 -10.79 -9.25
N LEU A 100 29.82 -11.90 -9.78
CA LEU A 100 28.91 -12.79 -9.06
C LEU A 100 29.61 -13.46 -7.87
N ASP A 101 30.82 -14.01 -8.07
CA ASP A 101 31.62 -14.61 -6.99
C ASP A 101 31.96 -13.56 -5.91
N ARG A 102 32.26 -12.34 -6.30
CA ARG A 102 32.46 -11.22 -5.37
C ARG A 102 31.21 -10.93 -4.55
N LEU A 103 30.03 -10.87 -5.20
CA LEU A 103 28.75 -10.68 -4.52
C LEU A 103 28.45 -11.83 -3.54
N LEU A 104 28.64 -13.07 -4.00
CA LEU A 104 28.41 -14.26 -3.17
C LEU A 104 29.37 -14.30 -1.98
N GLY A 105 30.62 -13.88 -2.15
CA GLY A 105 31.60 -13.76 -1.08
C GLY A 105 31.20 -12.70 -0.05
N LEU A 106 30.83 -11.50 -0.50
CA LEU A 106 30.42 -10.40 0.39
C LEU A 106 29.16 -10.72 1.19
N LEU A 107 28.14 -11.30 0.54
CA LEU A 107 26.84 -11.58 1.13
C LEU A 107 26.76 -12.97 1.76
N GLY A 108 27.75 -13.81 1.51
CA GLY A 108 27.80 -15.19 1.97
C GLY A 108 28.34 -15.37 3.39
N GLU A 109 29.11 -14.42 3.90
CA GLU A 109 29.63 -14.45 5.26
C GLU A 109 28.60 -13.93 6.27
N PRO A 110 28.58 -14.44 7.51
CA PRO A 110 27.66 -13.97 8.56
C PRO A 110 28.13 -12.61 9.12
N ARG A 111 28.18 -11.60 8.28
CA ARG A 111 28.45 -10.21 8.68
C ARG A 111 27.16 -9.47 8.91
N GLN A 112 27.17 -8.49 9.81
CA GLN A 112 25.96 -7.72 10.15
C GLN A 112 25.65 -6.68 9.06
N GLY A 113 24.42 -6.68 8.57
CA GLY A 113 23.86 -5.58 7.77
C GLY A 113 24.62 -5.28 6.47
N VAL A 114 25.09 -6.31 5.74
CA VAL A 114 25.86 -6.12 4.51
C VAL A 114 25.00 -5.48 3.43
N VAL A 115 25.50 -4.37 2.87
CA VAL A 115 24.88 -3.70 1.72
C VAL A 115 25.85 -3.78 0.55
N VAL A 116 25.36 -4.21 -0.62
CA VAL A 116 26.13 -4.19 -1.86
C VAL A 116 25.41 -3.31 -2.87
N ALA A 117 26.07 -2.29 -3.37
CA ALA A 117 25.55 -1.40 -4.41
C ALA A 117 26.17 -1.77 -5.76
N ILE A 118 25.33 -2.17 -6.70
CA ILE A 118 25.72 -2.50 -8.07
C ILE A 118 25.40 -1.29 -8.94
N ALA A 119 26.43 -0.64 -9.47
CA ALA A 119 26.28 0.54 -10.31
C ALA A 119 26.77 0.27 -11.74
N GLY A 120 26.24 1.04 -12.71
CA GLY A 120 26.63 0.95 -14.10
C GLY A 120 25.54 1.43 -15.06
N MET A 121 25.84 1.49 -16.34
CA MET A 121 24.93 2.00 -17.36
C MET A 121 23.68 1.13 -17.52
N ALA A 122 22.64 1.70 -18.15
CA ALA A 122 21.42 0.97 -18.46
C ALA A 122 21.70 -0.18 -19.44
N GLY A 123 21.06 -1.34 -19.24
CA GLY A 123 21.26 -2.52 -20.07
C GLY A 123 22.54 -3.35 -19.79
N VAL A 124 23.39 -2.90 -18.84
CA VAL A 124 24.67 -3.57 -18.51
C VAL A 124 24.51 -4.87 -17.70
N GLY A 125 23.28 -5.15 -17.23
CA GLY A 125 22.98 -6.39 -16.52
C GLY A 125 22.99 -6.28 -14.98
N LYS A 126 22.84 -5.08 -14.40
CA LYS A 126 22.80 -4.89 -12.93
C LYS A 126 21.71 -5.73 -12.26
N THR A 127 20.47 -5.57 -12.70
CA THR A 127 19.32 -6.33 -12.20
C THR A 127 19.52 -7.83 -12.42
N ALA A 128 20.08 -8.21 -13.58
CA ALA A 128 20.42 -9.59 -13.90
C ALA A 128 21.38 -10.22 -12.87
N LEU A 129 22.47 -9.52 -12.60
CA LEU A 129 23.48 -9.95 -11.61
C LEU A 129 22.88 -10.00 -10.19
N ALA A 130 22.09 -9.00 -9.82
CA ALA A 130 21.45 -8.92 -8.52
C ALA A 130 20.46 -10.08 -8.30
N LEU A 131 19.64 -10.39 -9.30
CA LEU A 131 18.70 -11.51 -9.27
C LEU A 131 19.42 -12.86 -9.19
N GLU A 132 20.45 -13.08 -10.02
CA GLU A 132 21.23 -14.32 -10.01
C GLU A 132 21.91 -14.52 -8.65
N ALA A 133 22.54 -13.48 -8.09
CA ALA A 133 23.09 -13.52 -6.76
C ALA A 133 22.02 -13.82 -5.70
N GLY A 134 20.88 -13.16 -5.79
CA GLY A 134 19.74 -13.38 -4.90
C GLY A 134 19.23 -14.81 -4.91
N HIS A 135 19.06 -15.41 -6.08
CA HIS A 135 18.64 -16.81 -6.22
C HIS A 135 19.68 -17.78 -5.65
N ARG A 136 20.97 -17.58 -5.91
CA ARG A 136 22.03 -18.41 -5.32
C ARG A 136 22.12 -18.28 -3.80
N LEU A 137 21.81 -17.11 -3.28
CA LEU A 137 21.84 -16.82 -1.84
C LEU A 137 20.51 -17.18 -1.11
N ALA A 138 19.45 -17.54 -1.81
CA ALA A 138 18.11 -17.75 -1.24
C ALA A 138 18.09 -18.70 -0.02
N ARG A 139 18.96 -19.72 0.01
CA ARG A 139 19.08 -20.65 1.15
C ARG A 139 19.74 -20.01 2.40
N ARG A 140 20.46 -18.92 2.24
CA ARG A 140 21.14 -18.20 3.33
C ARG A 140 20.22 -17.19 4.03
N PHE A 141 19.13 -16.83 3.38
CA PHE A 141 18.12 -15.93 3.89
C PHE A 141 16.78 -16.67 4.08
N PRO A 142 16.66 -17.51 5.13
CA PRO A 142 15.52 -18.38 5.33
C PRO A 142 14.22 -17.60 5.61
N ASP A 143 14.33 -16.41 6.21
CA ASP A 143 13.19 -15.58 6.59
C ASP A 143 12.63 -14.76 5.42
N GLY A 144 13.22 -14.92 4.22
CA GLY A 144 12.65 -14.39 2.99
C GLY A 144 13.58 -13.60 2.09
N SER A 145 12.99 -13.19 0.97
CA SER A 145 13.59 -12.26 0.03
C SER A 145 12.52 -11.28 -0.45
N LEU A 146 12.82 -9.99 -0.37
CA LEU A 146 11.97 -8.89 -0.78
C LEU A 146 12.56 -8.21 -2.00
N HIS A 147 11.71 -7.84 -2.96
CA HIS A 147 12.11 -7.12 -4.16
C HIS A 147 11.32 -5.83 -4.30
N LEU A 148 12.04 -4.73 -4.43
CA LEU A 148 11.49 -3.40 -4.66
C LEU A 148 12.14 -2.77 -5.90
N ASP A 149 11.31 -2.41 -6.87
CA ASP A 149 11.72 -1.49 -7.93
C ASP A 149 11.50 -0.05 -7.45
N LEU A 150 12.60 0.65 -7.17
CA LEU A 150 12.60 2.00 -6.64
C LEU A 150 12.29 3.06 -7.69
N ARG A 151 12.24 2.70 -8.96
CA ARG A 151 11.94 3.58 -10.09
C ARG A 151 12.67 4.94 -10.02
N GLY A 152 13.91 4.95 -9.54
CA GLY A 152 14.65 6.18 -9.23
C GLY A 152 14.86 7.15 -10.38
N HIS A 153 14.61 6.72 -11.62
CA HIS A 153 14.70 7.52 -12.83
C HIS A 153 13.35 7.87 -13.46
N ALA A 154 12.24 7.49 -12.81
CA ALA A 154 10.92 7.99 -13.17
C ALA A 154 10.81 9.49 -12.85
N ALA A 155 9.89 10.17 -13.52
CA ALA A 155 9.63 11.58 -13.24
C ALA A 155 9.18 11.81 -11.78
N ASP A 156 8.54 10.81 -11.20
CA ASP A 156 8.05 10.80 -9.82
C ASP A 156 8.38 9.43 -9.18
N PRO A 157 9.57 9.31 -8.57
CA PRO A 157 9.96 8.08 -7.89
C PRO A 157 9.12 7.91 -6.62
N PRO A 158 8.82 6.66 -6.20
CA PRO A 158 8.09 6.40 -4.97
C PRO A 158 8.76 7.06 -3.76
N ASP A 159 7.95 7.62 -2.85
CA ASP A 159 8.44 8.15 -1.58
C ASP A 159 9.03 7.00 -0.75
N PRO A 160 10.25 7.16 -0.20
CA PRO A 160 10.83 6.17 0.70
C PRO A 160 9.92 5.77 1.87
N LEU A 161 9.03 6.65 2.30
CA LEU A 161 8.07 6.38 3.35
C LEU A 161 7.01 5.36 2.93
N ASP A 162 6.49 5.46 1.70
CA ASP A 162 5.52 4.50 1.15
C ASP A 162 6.17 3.13 0.92
N LEU A 163 7.43 3.13 0.49
CA LEU A 163 8.22 1.90 0.34
C LEU A 163 8.45 1.22 1.70
N LEU A 164 8.73 1.99 2.75
CA LEU A 164 8.87 1.47 4.11
C LEU A 164 7.55 0.94 4.65
N ASP A 165 6.44 1.62 4.42
CA ASP A 165 5.11 1.13 4.81
C ASP A 165 4.84 -0.26 4.21
N ARG A 166 5.11 -0.42 2.91
CA ARG A 166 5.01 -1.72 2.23
C ARG A 166 5.91 -2.77 2.88
N LEU A 167 7.21 -2.48 3.03
CA LEU A 167 8.19 -3.42 3.61
C LEU A 167 7.83 -3.83 5.03
N ILE A 168 7.36 -2.89 5.86
CA ILE A 168 6.93 -3.16 7.24
C ILE A 168 5.75 -4.15 7.24
N ARG A 169 4.77 -3.96 6.36
CA ARG A 169 3.60 -4.85 6.25
C ARG A 169 3.98 -6.24 5.75
N GLU A 170 4.85 -6.33 4.76
CA GLU A 170 5.34 -7.61 4.23
C GLU A 170 6.15 -8.41 5.27
N LEU A 171 6.79 -7.72 6.20
CA LEU A 171 7.47 -8.35 7.35
C LEU A 171 6.54 -8.69 8.51
N GLY A 172 5.23 -8.49 8.36
CA GLY A 172 4.22 -8.77 9.38
C GLY A 172 4.11 -7.68 10.46
N GLY A 173 4.69 -6.50 10.23
CA GLY A 173 4.62 -5.37 11.13
C GLY A 173 3.53 -4.36 10.75
N GLU A 174 3.32 -3.39 11.65
CA GLU A 174 2.50 -2.22 11.39
C GLU A 174 3.37 -0.96 11.36
N PRO A 175 3.09 -0.03 10.45
CA PRO A 175 3.81 1.24 10.40
C PRO A 175 3.55 2.07 11.65
N PRO A 176 4.52 2.90 12.09
CA PRO A 176 4.35 3.75 13.27
C PRO A 176 3.30 4.85 13.02
N THR A 177 2.61 5.25 14.10
CA THR A 177 1.67 6.38 14.06
C THR A 177 2.12 7.43 15.07
N PRO A 178 2.40 8.69 14.66
CA PRO A 178 2.35 9.23 13.30
C PRO A 178 3.44 8.64 12.39
N LEU A 179 3.12 8.54 11.10
CA LEU A 179 4.04 8.00 10.10
C LEU A 179 5.09 9.07 9.75
N SER A 180 6.34 8.88 10.19
CA SER A 180 7.48 9.69 9.78
C SER A 180 8.56 8.80 9.20
N LEU A 181 9.40 9.34 8.31
CA LEU A 181 10.46 8.58 7.65
C LEU A 181 11.41 7.93 8.66
N ASP A 182 11.84 8.68 9.67
CA ASP A 182 12.77 8.18 10.69
C ASP A 182 12.13 7.09 11.55
N ALA A 183 10.88 7.27 11.97
CA ALA A 183 10.15 6.28 12.77
C ALA A 183 9.87 5.01 11.95
N ALA A 184 9.47 5.14 10.69
CA ALA A 184 9.25 4.01 9.80
C ALA A 184 10.56 3.25 9.53
N SER A 185 11.66 3.95 9.25
CA SER A 185 12.98 3.36 9.05
C SER A 185 13.48 2.64 10.31
N ALA A 186 13.29 3.23 11.49
CA ALA A 186 13.62 2.61 12.77
C ALA A 186 12.78 1.35 13.02
N ARG A 187 11.47 1.41 12.75
CA ARG A 187 10.55 0.27 12.86
C ARG A 187 10.95 -0.87 11.92
N PHE A 188 11.22 -0.54 10.65
CA PHE A 188 11.70 -1.48 9.65
C PHE A 188 12.97 -2.21 10.10
N ARG A 189 13.98 -1.47 10.55
CA ARG A 189 15.23 -2.06 11.09
C ARG A 189 14.96 -2.96 12.31
N THR A 190 14.04 -2.58 13.19
CA THR A 190 13.64 -3.39 14.34
C THR A 190 13.03 -4.72 13.92
N LEU A 191 12.17 -4.72 12.89
CA LEU A 191 11.56 -5.94 12.35
C LEU A 191 12.56 -6.85 11.66
N LEU A 192 13.59 -6.27 11.02
CA LEU A 192 14.66 -7.01 10.36
C LEU A 192 15.70 -7.58 11.32
N ALA A 193 15.90 -6.96 12.50
CA ALA A 193 16.99 -7.31 13.41
C ALA A 193 17.01 -8.81 13.81
N PRO A 194 15.88 -9.47 14.13
CA PRO A 194 15.86 -10.90 14.43
C PRO A 194 15.81 -11.80 13.19
N LYS A 195 15.70 -11.26 11.98
CA LYS A 195 15.45 -11.98 10.72
C LYS A 195 16.71 -12.02 9.84
N ARG A 196 16.70 -12.98 8.92
CA ARG A 196 17.67 -13.13 7.86
C ARG A 196 16.95 -13.01 6.52
N VAL A 197 16.76 -11.78 6.07
CA VAL A 197 16.04 -11.39 4.83
C VAL A 197 17.03 -10.79 3.84
N LEU A 198 16.91 -11.15 2.57
CA LEU A 198 17.61 -10.49 1.47
C LEU A 198 16.69 -9.43 0.87
N LEU A 199 17.16 -8.18 0.87
CA LEU A 199 16.50 -7.07 0.18
C LEU A 199 17.16 -6.87 -1.19
N LEU A 200 16.37 -6.85 -2.26
CA LEU A 200 16.80 -6.43 -3.59
C LEU A 200 16.11 -5.11 -3.91
N LEU A 201 16.86 -4.02 -3.87
CA LEU A 201 16.43 -2.66 -4.11
C LEU A 201 16.88 -2.25 -5.52
N ASP A 202 16.01 -2.40 -6.50
CA ASP A 202 16.35 -2.20 -7.90
C ASP A 202 16.06 -0.76 -8.37
N ASN A 203 16.87 -0.23 -9.28
CA ASN A 203 16.73 1.08 -9.89
C ASN A 203 16.74 2.27 -8.90
N ALA A 204 17.67 2.28 -7.96
CA ALA A 204 17.87 3.39 -7.04
C ALA A 204 18.32 4.68 -7.77
N ARG A 205 17.77 5.84 -7.35
CA ARG A 205 18.17 7.15 -7.86
C ARG A 205 19.48 7.62 -7.29
N ASP A 206 19.57 7.66 -5.97
CA ASP A 206 20.68 8.18 -5.19
C ASP A 206 20.75 7.52 -3.80
N ALA A 207 21.76 7.86 -3.02
CA ALA A 207 21.97 7.36 -1.67
C ALA A 207 20.84 7.76 -0.70
N ALA A 208 20.32 8.97 -0.81
CA ALA A 208 19.26 9.48 0.08
C ALA A 208 17.95 8.70 -0.11
N HIS A 209 17.66 8.29 -1.36
CA HIS A 209 16.48 7.47 -1.68
C HIS A 209 16.57 6.07 -1.06
N VAL A 210 17.75 5.52 -0.91
CA VAL A 210 17.97 4.13 -0.44
C VAL A 210 18.24 4.05 1.06
N ALA A 211 18.92 5.02 1.64
CA ALA A 211 19.38 4.98 3.02
C ALA A 211 18.31 4.61 4.06
N PRO A 212 17.06 5.12 3.96
CA PRO A 212 15.99 4.73 4.88
C PRO A 212 15.57 3.25 4.79
N LEU A 213 15.79 2.61 3.62
CA LEU A 213 15.37 1.24 3.30
C LEU A 213 16.45 0.20 3.63
N LEU A 214 17.63 0.62 4.09
CA LEU A 214 18.72 -0.29 4.36
C LEU A 214 18.55 -1.02 5.69
N PRO A 215 18.99 -2.31 5.76
CA PRO A 215 18.98 -3.07 6.98
C PRO A 215 19.93 -2.46 8.01
N GLY A 216 19.58 -2.55 9.29
CA GLY A 216 20.49 -2.24 10.39
C GLY A 216 21.40 -3.42 10.76
N ALA A 217 21.89 -3.42 12.00
CA ALA A 217 22.60 -4.56 12.55
C ALA A 217 21.69 -5.81 12.61
N GLY A 218 22.13 -6.92 12.03
CA GLY A 218 21.35 -8.17 11.97
C GLY A 218 21.86 -9.10 10.88
N GLY A 219 21.17 -10.23 10.68
CA GLY A 219 21.50 -11.23 9.67
C GLY A 219 20.99 -10.93 8.25
N SER A 220 20.30 -9.81 8.07
CA SER A 220 19.74 -9.38 6.79
C SER A 220 20.76 -8.62 5.94
N ALA A 221 20.60 -8.66 4.61
CA ALA A 221 21.49 -7.99 3.66
C ALA A 221 20.68 -7.28 2.57
N ALA A 222 21.31 -6.31 1.90
CA ALA A 222 20.71 -5.62 0.77
C ALA A 222 21.63 -5.65 -0.46
N ILE A 223 21.00 -5.88 -1.63
CA ILE A 223 21.60 -5.63 -2.94
C ILE A 223 20.84 -4.43 -3.52
N VAL A 224 21.56 -3.39 -3.88
CA VAL A 224 21.01 -2.17 -4.47
C VAL A 224 21.53 -2.05 -5.88
N THR A 225 20.67 -1.79 -6.87
CA THR A 225 21.13 -1.44 -8.22
C THR A 225 20.87 0.03 -8.49
N SER A 226 21.81 0.69 -9.16
CA SER A 226 21.70 2.10 -9.54
C SER A 226 22.39 2.36 -10.87
N ARG A 227 22.03 3.45 -11.55
CA ARG A 227 22.76 3.93 -12.74
C ARG A 227 24.04 4.66 -12.36
N VAL A 228 24.09 5.23 -11.15
CA VAL A 228 25.23 5.96 -10.61
C VAL A 228 25.81 5.22 -9.41
N ALA A 229 27.11 5.41 -9.16
CA ALA A 229 27.73 4.88 -7.96
C ALA A 229 27.17 5.58 -6.72
N LEU A 230 26.75 4.80 -5.73
CA LEU A 230 26.18 5.29 -4.47
C LEU A 230 27.29 5.52 -3.43
N THR A 231 28.23 6.41 -3.74
CA THR A 231 29.41 6.70 -2.91
C THR A 231 29.06 7.31 -1.55
N ASP A 232 27.91 7.97 -1.46
CA ASP A 232 27.40 8.57 -0.22
C ASP A 232 26.75 7.53 0.71
N LEU A 233 26.81 6.22 0.38
CA LEU A 233 26.48 5.10 1.26
C LEU A 233 27.78 4.44 1.76
N PRO A 234 28.40 4.96 2.84
CA PRO A 234 29.73 4.51 3.28
C PRO A 234 29.73 3.03 3.75
N GLN A 235 28.57 2.49 4.14
CA GLN A 235 28.41 1.08 4.51
C GLN A 235 28.24 0.14 3.32
N ALA A 236 28.06 0.65 2.08
CA ALA A 236 27.83 -0.18 0.92
C ALA A 236 29.11 -0.55 0.19
N HIS A 237 29.30 -1.85 -0.06
CA HIS A 237 30.32 -2.34 -0.96
C HIS A 237 29.92 -2.01 -2.40
N GLN A 238 30.73 -1.17 -3.06
CA GLN A 238 30.46 -0.78 -4.44
C GLN A 238 30.94 -1.85 -5.43
N VAL A 239 30.07 -2.23 -6.35
CA VAL A 239 30.37 -3.11 -7.50
C VAL A 239 30.00 -2.33 -8.77
N LEU A 240 31.00 -1.86 -9.48
CA LEU A 240 30.81 -1.15 -10.73
C LEU A 240 30.78 -2.17 -11.87
N LEU A 241 29.69 -2.15 -12.67
CA LEU A 241 29.56 -2.95 -13.87
C LEU A 241 29.84 -2.10 -15.09
N ASP A 242 30.80 -2.56 -15.88
CA ASP A 242 31.03 -2.07 -17.24
C ASP A 242 30.38 -3.00 -18.25
N VAL A 243 30.45 -2.70 -19.54
CA VAL A 243 30.07 -3.62 -20.62
C VAL A 243 30.81 -4.95 -20.48
N LEU A 244 30.30 -5.99 -21.10
CA LEU A 244 31.00 -7.28 -21.08
C LEU A 244 32.34 -7.21 -21.82
N PRO A 245 33.38 -7.87 -21.31
CA PRO A 245 34.55 -8.19 -22.12
C PRO A 245 34.15 -8.94 -23.41
N GLU A 246 34.87 -8.74 -24.50
CA GLU A 246 34.54 -9.38 -25.79
C GLU A 246 34.34 -10.90 -25.67
N ALA A 247 35.22 -11.58 -24.91
CA ALA A 247 35.12 -13.02 -24.70
C ALA A 247 33.81 -13.40 -24.02
N ASP A 248 33.33 -12.61 -23.07
CA ASP A 248 32.10 -12.86 -22.32
C ASP A 248 30.86 -12.52 -23.15
N ALA A 249 30.94 -11.44 -23.92
CA ALA A 249 29.91 -11.08 -24.89
C ALA A 249 29.70 -12.18 -25.94
N LEU A 250 30.79 -12.77 -26.41
CA LEU A 250 30.73 -13.93 -27.31
C LEU A 250 30.20 -15.19 -26.62
N ARG A 251 30.54 -15.42 -25.34
CA ARG A 251 29.95 -16.52 -24.55
C ARG A 251 28.44 -16.34 -24.38
N LEU A 252 28.00 -15.11 -24.09
CA LEU A 252 26.58 -14.78 -24.00
C LEU A 252 25.88 -15.04 -25.34
N LEU A 253 26.45 -14.52 -26.44
CA LEU A 253 25.89 -14.76 -27.78
C LEU A 253 25.86 -16.26 -28.12
N ALA A 254 26.91 -17.00 -27.77
CA ALA A 254 26.96 -18.46 -27.98
C ALA A 254 25.90 -19.22 -27.16
N ALA A 255 25.60 -18.79 -25.96
CA ALA A 255 24.54 -19.35 -25.13
C ALA A 255 23.15 -19.10 -25.74
N GLU A 256 22.95 -17.95 -26.40
CA GLU A 256 21.69 -17.62 -27.09
C GLU A 256 21.49 -18.37 -28.41
N ILE A 257 22.51 -18.41 -29.25
CA ILE A 257 22.36 -18.90 -30.64
C ILE A 257 23.01 -20.28 -30.92
N GLY A 258 23.71 -20.83 -29.94
CA GLY A 258 24.51 -22.05 -30.06
C GLY A 258 25.99 -21.76 -30.35
N ALA A 259 26.87 -22.47 -29.63
CA ALA A 259 28.34 -22.30 -29.76
C ALA A 259 28.84 -22.62 -31.18
N GLU A 260 28.25 -23.59 -31.85
CA GLU A 260 28.60 -23.98 -33.23
C GLU A 260 28.40 -22.84 -34.23
N ARG A 261 27.30 -22.06 -34.11
CA ARG A 261 27.02 -20.93 -34.99
C ARG A 261 28.02 -19.80 -34.81
N VAL A 262 28.41 -19.51 -33.57
CA VAL A 262 29.44 -18.50 -33.25
C VAL A 262 30.79 -18.95 -33.78
N ALA A 263 31.15 -20.25 -33.64
CA ALA A 263 32.40 -20.81 -34.14
C ALA A 263 32.45 -20.87 -35.66
N ALA A 264 31.31 -21.05 -36.35
CA ALA A 264 31.24 -21.06 -37.80
C ALA A 264 31.48 -19.68 -38.43
N GLU A 265 31.08 -18.59 -37.73
CA GLU A 265 31.21 -17.20 -38.22
C GLU A 265 31.86 -16.29 -37.20
N PRO A 266 33.11 -16.53 -36.77
CA PRO A 266 33.69 -15.85 -35.63
C PRO A 266 33.91 -14.34 -35.85
N ALA A 267 34.19 -13.92 -37.07
CA ALA A 267 34.35 -12.49 -37.40
C ALA A 267 33.02 -11.74 -37.35
N ALA A 268 31.94 -12.38 -37.88
CA ALA A 268 30.59 -11.81 -37.83
C ALA A 268 30.06 -11.73 -36.37
N ALA A 269 30.29 -12.78 -35.58
CA ALA A 269 29.89 -12.78 -34.17
C ALA A 269 30.59 -11.66 -33.36
N ARG A 270 31.91 -11.44 -33.57
CA ARG A 270 32.64 -10.32 -32.99
C ARG A 270 32.06 -8.97 -33.44
N ASN A 271 31.72 -8.85 -34.74
CA ASN A 271 31.12 -7.62 -35.27
C ASN A 271 29.74 -7.34 -34.64
N VAL A 272 28.89 -8.37 -34.49
CA VAL A 272 27.59 -8.25 -33.77
C VAL A 272 27.83 -7.80 -32.33
N ALA A 273 28.73 -8.45 -31.59
CA ALA A 273 29.03 -8.08 -30.20
C ALA A 273 29.51 -6.62 -30.08
N ARG A 274 30.38 -6.19 -30.99
CA ARG A 274 30.87 -4.81 -31.08
C ARG A 274 29.76 -3.80 -31.41
N LEU A 275 28.90 -4.12 -32.38
CA LEU A 275 27.78 -3.25 -32.78
C LEU A 275 26.70 -3.16 -31.68
N CYS A 276 26.56 -4.18 -30.84
CA CYS A 276 25.75 -4.15 -29.63
C CYS A 276 26.42 -3.41 -28.47
N GLY A 277 27.63 -2.86 -28.66
CA GLY A 277 28.38 -2.19 -27.61
C GLY A 277 28.77 -3.09 -26.45
N TYR A 278 28.87 -4.41 -26.68
CA TYR A 278 29.10 -5.43 -25.66
C TYR A 278 28.07 -5.40 -24.52
N LEU A 279 26.92 -4.81 -24.76
CA LEU A 279 25.86 -4.62 -23.77
C LEU A 279 25.03 -5.89 -23.67
N PRO A 280 24.91 -6.52 -22.46
CA PRO A 280 24.17 -7.77 -22.31
C PRO A 280 22.75 -7.73 -22.87
N LEU A 281 22.03 -6.64 -22.61
CA LEU A 281 20.67 -6.47 -23.12
C LEU A 281 20.62 -6.49 -24.66
N ALA A 282 21.52 -5.74 -25.31
CA ALA A 282 21.59 -5.71 -26.77
C ALA A 282 21.96 -7.08 -27.35
N LEU A 283 22.92 -7.77 -26.73
CA LEU A 283 23.35 -9.11 -27.14
C LEU A 283 22.24 -10.14 -26.96
N HIS A 284 21.51 -10.07 -25.87
CA HIS A 284 20.37 -10.94 -25.63
C HIS A 284 19.29 -10.77 -26.71
N LEU A 285 18.87 -9.53 -26.98
CA LEU A 285 17.86 -9.23 -28.00
C LEU A 285 18.28 -9.69 -29.40
N VAL A 286 19.51 -9.43 -29.78
CA VAL A 286 20.08 -9.84 -31.06
C VAL A 286 20.24 -11.38 -31.13
N GLY A 287 20.68 -11.98 -30.02
CA GLY A 287 20.79 -13.42 -29.85
C GLY A 287 19.45 -14.13 -29.98
N ALA A 288 18.46 -13.70 -29.28
CA ALA A 288 17.10 -14.24 -29.35
C ALA A 288 16.55 -14.20 -30.80
N ARG A 289 16.80 -13.09 -31.51
CA ARG A 289 16.39 -12.95 -32.90
C ARG A 289 17.10 -13.96 -33.81
N LEU A 290 18.39 -14.21 -33.64
CA LEU A 290 19.12 -15.21 -34.37
C LEU A 290 18.70 -16.64 -33.99
N ALA A 291 18.36 -16.88 -32.74
CA ALA A 291 17.87 -18.17 -32.27
C ALA A 291 16.57 -18.59 -32.98
N THR A 292 15.64 -17.62 -33.12
CA THR A 292 14.37 -17.86 -33.83
C THR A 292 14.55 -18.00 -35.36
N ARG A 293 15.73 -17.67 -35.90
CA ARG A 293 16.06 -17.75 -37.34
C ARG A 293 17.32 -18.59 -37.59
N PRO A 294 17.24 -19.91 -37.42
CA PRO A 294 18.43 -20.78 -37.46
C PRO A 294 19.12 -20.80 -38.84
N ARG A 295 18.42 -20.38 -39.88
CA ARG A 295 18.96 -20.31 -41.26
C ARG A 295 19.66 -18.97 -41.59
N TRP A 296 19.56 -17.99 -40.72
CA TRP A 296 20.21 -16.69 -40.94
C TRP A 296 21.70 -16.79 -40.58
N PRO A 297 22.62 -16.44 -41.52
CA PRO A 297 24.02 -16.25 -41.18
C PRO A 297 24.16 -15.14 -40.14
N VAL A 298 25.11 -15.28 -39.24
CA VAL A 298 25.44 -14.22 -38.26
C VAL A 298 25.91 -12.96 -39.01
N ALA A 299 26.67 -13.13 -40.13
CA ALA A 299 27.10 -12.04 -40.98
C ALA A 299 25.95 -11.23 -41.58
N HIS A 300 24.82 -11.86 -41.89
CA HIS A 300 23.64 -11.14 -42.38
C HIS A 300 23.12 -10.12 -41.34
N LEU A 301 23.06 -10.53 -40.08
CA LEU A 301 22.64 -9.62 -39.03
C LEU A 301 23.69 -8.54 -38.73
N ALA A 302 24.96 -8.87 -38.73
CA ALA A 302 26.05 -7.90 -38.58
C ALA A 302 25.94 -6.78 -39.64
N HIS A 303 25.73 -7.15 -40.89
CA HIS A 303 25.56 -6.18 -41.99
C HIS A 303 24.32 -5.29 -41.81
N ARG A 304 23.21 -5.83 -41.34
CA ARG A 304 21.99 -5.04 -41.04
C ARG A 304 22.21 -4.06 -39.91
N LEU A 305 22.94 -4.46 -38.88
CA LEU A 305 23.29 -3.55 -37.77
C LEU A 305 24.16 -2.38 -38.27
N GLU A 306 25.06 -2.62 -39.21
CA GLU A 306 25.90 -1.54 -39.79
C GLU A 306 25.06 -0.53 -40.57
N ASP A 307 24.11 -0.96 -41.39
CA ASP A 307 23.25 -0.08 -42.19
C ASP A 307 22.36 0.83 -41.30
N GLU A 308 21.77 0.30 -40.26
CA GLU A 308 20.94 1.05 -39.34
C GLU A 308 21.75 1.97 -38.42
N ARG A 309 23.01 1.58 -38.11
CA ARG A 309 23.94 2.43 -37.36
C ARG A 309 24.20 3.77 -38.05
N ARG A 310 24.24 3.81 -39.37
CA ARG A 310 24.42 5.05 -40.15
C ARG A 310 23.25 6.03 -39.98
N ARG A 311 22.07 5.53 -39.61
CA ARG A 311 20.84 6.34 -39.40
C ARG A 311 20.65 6.78 -37.97
N LEU A 312 21.21 6.12 -37.01
CA LEU A 312 20.97 6.31 -35.58
C LEU A 312 22.28 6.58 -34.85
N ASP A 313 22.86 7.70 -35.11
CA ASP A 313 24.27 8.03 -34.91
C ASP A 313 24.85 7.99 -33.50
N GLU A 314 24.14 7.63 -32.45
CA GLU A 314 24.72 7.78 -31.11
C GLU A 314 24.64 6.59 -30.16
N THR A 315 23.90 5.52 -30.40
CA THR A 315 23.90 4.37 -29.46
C THR A 315 23.70 3.01 -30.13
N GLY A 316 24.59 2.07 -29.91
CA GLY A 316 24.44 0.67 -30.37
C GLY A 316 23.18 -0.06 -29.87
N VAL A 317 22.56 0.44 -28.79
CA VAL A 317 21.30 -0.06 -28.22
C VAL A 317 20.10 0.32 -29.10
N ARG A 318 20.06 1.54 -29.64
CA ARG A 318 18.98 2.00 -30.52
C ARG A 318 18.86 1.14 -31.78
N THR A 319 19.98 0.76 -32.38
CA THR A 319 20.03 -0.12 -33.54
C THR A 319 19.50 -1.51 -33.20
N SER A 320 19.89 -2.06 -32.05
CA SER A 320 19.44 -3.35 -31.59
C SER A 320 17.93 -3.37 -31.34
N PHE A 321 17.39 -2.32 -30.79
CA PHE A 321 15.95 -2.16 -30.54
C PHE A 321 15.17 -2.00 -31.85
N ALA A 322 15.67 -1.19 -32.79
CA ALA A 322 15.08 -1.05 -34.12
C ALA A 322 14.97 -2.40 -34.83
N LEU A 323 16.01 -3.23 -34.73
CA LEU A 323 16.02 -4.56 -35.32
C LEU A 323 15.03 -5.51 -34.63
N ALA A 324 14.95 -5.48 -33.31
CA ALA A 324 14.02 -6.31 -32.57
C ALA A 324 12.57 -5.95 -32.89
N ILE A 325 12.24 -4.66 -32.85
CA ILE A 325 10.88 -4.15 -33.13
C ILE A 325 10.53 -4.29 -34.61
N GLY A 326 11.47 -4.01 -35.52
CA GLY A 326 11.27 -4.18 -36.96
C GLY A 326 11.10 -5.62 -37.43
N ALA A 327 11.23 -6.60 -36.55
CA ALA A 327 10.97 -8.00 -36.82
C ALA A 327 9.56 -8.46 -36.43
N LEU A 328 8.86 -7.64 -35.66
CA LEU A 328 7.48 -7.91 -35.24
C LEU A 328 6.56 -7.93 -36.46
N ASP A 329 5.47 -8.67 -36.35
CA ASP A 329 4.36 -8.54 -37.31
C ASP A 329 3.69 -7.16 -37.18
N ASP A 330 3.00 -6.74 -38.22
CA ASP A 330 2.38 -5.40 -38.29
C ASP A 330 1.46 -5.06 -37.11
N PRO A 331 0.61 -5.99 -36.58
CA PRO A 331 -0.21 -5.69 -35.40
C PRO A 331 0.64 -5.46 -34.16
N THR A 332 1.64 -6.29 -33.90
CA THR A 332 2.50 -6.21 -32.72
C THR A 332 3.42 -4.98 -32.79
N ALA A 333 3.95 -4.66 -33.97
CA ALA A 333 4.78 -3.47 -34.19
C ALA A 333 4.02 -2.16 -33.96
N ARG A 334 2.72 -2.10 -34.27
CA ARG A 334 1.86 -0.94 -33.99
C ARG A 334 1.46 -0.84 -32.54
N ALA A 335 1.25 -1.97 -31.87
CA ALA A 335 0.84 -1.99 -30.47
C ALA A 335 1.97 -1.63 -29.51
N TYR A 336 3.19 -2.07 -29.80
CA TYR A 336 4.33 -1.90 -28.89
C TYR A 336 4.63 -0.44 -28.48
N PRO A 337 4.63 0.55 -29.40
CA PRO A 337 4.77 1.96 -29.01
C PRO A 337 3.70 2.45 -28.05
N LEU A 338 2.44 2.05 -28.25
CA LEU A 338 1.34 2.46 -27.38
C LEU A 338 1.49 1.93 -25.96
N LEU A 339 2.01 0.70 -25.79
CA LEU A 339 2.31 0.12 -24.48
C LEU A 339 3.39 0.89 -23.73
N SER A 340 4.25 1.65 -24.42
CA SER A 340 5.30 2.46 -23.81
C SER A 340 4.82 3.79 -23.26
N LEU A 341 3.57 4.20 -23.54
CA LEU A 341 3.08 5.54 -23.25
C LEU A 341 3.04 5.88 -21.76
N LEU A 342 2.60 4.94 -20.92
CA LEU A 342 2.44 5.21 -19.50
C LEU A 342 3.77 5.14 -18.75
N ASP A 343 3.96 6.08 -17.83
CA ASP A 343 5.13 6.14 -16.94
C ASP A 343 4.98 5.22 -15.70
N VAL A 344 4.28 4.10 -15.89
CA VAL A 344 4.06 3.08 -14.85
C VAL A 344 5.10 1.96 -14.95
N PRO A 345 5.48 1.31 -13.84
CA PRO A 345 6.49 0.25 -13.87
C PRO A 345 6.00 -0.99 -14.63
N GLU A 346 4.71 -1.27 -14.55
CA GLU A 346 4.09 -2.48 -15.07
C GLU A 346 2.72 -2.14 -15.67
N LEU A 347 2.31 -2.93 -16.64
CA LEU A 347 0.99 -2.85 -17.26
C LEU A 347 0.21 -4.12 -16.94
N SER A 348 -1.02 -3.98 -16.48
CA SER A 348 -1.95 -5.10 -16.43
C SER A 348 -2.65 -5.28 -17.77
N VAL A 349 -3.19 -6.50 -18.03
CA VAL A 349 -3.95 -6.77 -19.26
C VAL A 349 -5.08 -5.77 -19.47
N PRO A 350 -5.93 -5.42 -18.47
CA PRO A 350 -6.98 -4.42 -18.66
C PRO A 350 -6.45 -3.03 -19.05
N VAL A 351 -5.34 -2.59 -18.45
CA VAL A 351 -4.73 -1.29 -18.80
C VAL A 351 -4.15 -1.32 -20.22
N ALA A 352 -3.44 -2.38 -20.58
CA ALA A 352 -2.90 -2.58 -21.93
C ALA A 352 -4.03 -2.65 -22.98
N SER A 353 -5.12 -3.34 -22.68
CA SER A 353 -6.32 -3.42 -23.52
C SER A 353 -6.87 -2.03 -23.86
N ARG A 354 -6.92 -1.13 -22.87
CA ARG A 354 -7.35 0.26 -23.09
C ARG A 354 -6.34 1.07 -23.89
N LEU A 355 -5.05 0.89 -23.65
CA LEU A 355 -4.02 1.53 -24.47
C LEU A 355 -4.17 1.17 -25.94
N LEU A 356 -4.40 -0.11 -26.22
CA LEU A 356 -4.43 -0.66 -27.58
C LEU A 356 -5.81 -0.57 -28.24
N ASP A 357 -6.86 -0.21 -27.50
CA ASP A 357 -8.26 -0.25 -27.96
C ASP A 357 -8.64 -1.63 -28.53
N ALA A 358 -8.28 -2.68 -27.80
CA ALA A 358 -8.45 -4.08 -28.23
C ALA A 358 -9.03 -4.93 -27.08
N PRO A 359 -9.74 -6.03 -27.38
CA PRO A 359 -10.25 -6.94 -26.36
C PRO A 359 -9.13 -7.53 -25.51
N GLU A 360 -9.40 -7.78 -24.20
CA GLU A 360 -8.41 -8.33 -23.28
C GLU A 360 -7.76 -9.65 -23.77
N PRO A 361 -8.50 -10.65 -24.31
CA PRO A 361 -7.88 -11.89 -24.78
C PRO A 361 -6.91 -11.67 -25.96
N GLU A 362 -7.21 -10.75 -26.86
CA GLU A 362 -6.32 -10.41 -27.99
C GLU A 362 -5.10 -9.65 -27.50
N THR A 363 -5.30 -8.74 -26.54
CA THR A 363 -4.24 -7.98 -25.88
C THR A 363 -3.29 -8.91 -25.14
N GLU A 364 -3.80 -9.85 -24.34
CA GLU A 364 -2.99 -10.81 -23.60
C GLU A 364 -2.15 -11.66 -24.55
N ALA A 365 -2.74 -12.19 -25.64
CA ALA A 365 -2.01 -12.93 -26.65
C ALA A 365 -0.89 -12.10 -27.31
N LEU A 366 -1.10 -10.79 -27.47
CA LEU A 366 -0.08 -9.88 -27.98
C LEU A 366 1.02 -9.62 -26.96
N LEU A 367 0.67 -9.42 -25.68
CA LEU A 367 1.63 -9.22 -24.61
C LEU A 367 2.51 -10.46 -24.39
N GLU A 368 1.92 -11.66 -24.48
CA GLU A 368 2.67 -12.93 -24.43
C GLU A 368 3.64 -13.05 -25.61
N ARG A 369 3.22 -12.71 -26.84
CA ARG A 369 4.15 -12.67 -27.98
C ARG A 369 5.31 -11.70 -27.79
N LEU A 370 5.03 -10.50 -27.23
CA LEU A 370 6.09 -9.54 -26.91
C LEU A 370 7.02 -10.05 -25.80
N THR A 371 6.49 -10.86 -24.88
CA THR A 371 7.28 -11.52 -23.84
C THR A 371 8.17 -12.60 -24.44
N ASP A 372 7.64 -13.41 -25.36
CA ASP A 372 8.41 -14.41 -26.11
C ASP A 372 9.55 -13.78 -26.94
N GLU A 373 9.33 -12.56 -27.44
CA GLU A 373 10.35 -11.78 -28.17
C GLU A 373 11.29 -10.99 -27.23
N HIS A 374 11.19 -11.18 -25.89
CA HIS A 374 11.98 -10.50 -24.86
C HIS A 374 11.88 -8.96 -24.86
N LEU A 375 10.80 -8.42 -25.40
CA LEU A 375 10.48 -7.00 -25.39
C LEU A 375 9.70 -6.60 -24.14
N LEU A 376 9.05 -7.58 -23.52
CA LEU A 376 8.41 -7.48 -22.22
C LEU A 376 8.96 -8.55 -21.27
N THR A 377 8.76 -8.32 -19.98
CA THR A 377 8.93 -9.33 -18.94
C THR A 377 7.62 -9.45 -18.15
N THR A 378 7.36 -10.65 -17.62
CA THR A 378 6.14 -10.95 -16.85
C THR A 378 6.51 -11.12 -15.38
N PRO A 379 6.47 -10.06 -14.56
CA PRO A 379 6.80 -10.14 -13.13
C PRO A 379 5.77 -10.95 -12.33
N ALA A 380 4.51 -10.97 -12.79
CA ALA A 380 3.44 -11.78 -12.25
C ALA A 380 2.43 -12.12 -13.36
N PRO A 381 1.60 -13.16 -13.21
CA PRO A 381 0.56 -13.50 -14.18
C PRO A 381 -0.34 -12.29 -14.46
N GLY A 382 -0.52 -11.95 -15.74
CA GLY A 382 -1.33 -10.82 -16.22
C GLY A 382 -0.69 -9.43 -16.01
N TRP A 383 0.60 -9.38 -15.62
CA TRP A 383 1.38 -8.14 -15.45
C TRP A 383 2.62 -8.17 -16.34
N TYR A 384 2.86 -7.07 -17.05
CA TYR A 384 3.92 -6.96 -18.05
C TYR A 384 4.73 -5.69 -17.80
N ARG A 385 6.04 -5.81 -18.01
CA ARG A 385 6.98 -4.69 -17.78
C ARG A 385 7.82 -4.46 -19.02
N LEU A 386 7.89 -3.20 -19.45
CA LEU A 386 8.86 -2.76 -20.44
C LEU A 386 10.15 -2.35 -19.73
N HIS A 387 11.28 -2.76 -20.29
CA HIS A 387 12.57 -2.23 -19.84
C HIS A 387 12.68 -0.73 -20.18
N ASP A 388 13.24 0.08 -19.27
CA ASP A 388 13.25 1.56 -19.40
C ASP A 388 13.76 2.06 -20.75
N LEU A 389 14.86 1.48 -21.25
CA LEU A 389 15.42 1.89 -22.54
C LEU A 389 14.53 1.49 -23.73
N LEU A 390 13.91 0.32 -23.64
CA LEU A 390 12.96 -0.13 -24.65
C LEU A 390 11.72 0.76 -24.63
N ARG A 391 11.25 1.17 -23.43
CA ARG A 391 10.15 2.10 -23.29
C ARG A 391 10.46 3.45 -23.94
N LEU A 392 11.63 4.03 -23.65
CA LEU A 392 12.05 5.29 -24.25
C LEU A 392 12.10 5.21 -25.78
N TYR A 393 12.71 4.14 -26.30
CA TYR A 393 12.78 3.95 -27.73
C TYR A 393 11.39 3.75 -28.38
N ALA A 394 10.53 2.90 -27.77
CA ALA A 394 9.20 2.65 -28.27
C ALA A 394 8.33 3.94 -28.26
N ARG A 395 8.49 4.77 -27.23
CA ARG A 395 7.75 6.04 -27.12
C ARG A 395 8.04 7.00 -28.27
N GLU A 396 9.26 7.01 -28.81
CA GLU A 396 9.60 7.82 -29.98
C GLU A 396 8.87 7.36 -31.26
N GLN A 397 8.36 6.12 -31.26
CA GLN A 397 7.66 5.55 -32.42
C GLN A 397 6.13 5.70 -32.32
N VAL A 398 5.61 6.35 -31.27
CA VAL A 398 4.16 6.55 -31.12
C VAL A 398 3.64 7.44 -32.25
N PRO A 399 2.64 6.98 -33.01
CA PRO A 399 2.08 7.80 -34.08
C PRO A 399 1.50 9.11 -33.57
N ALA A 400 1.68 10.17 -34.35
CA ALA A 400 1.18 11.48 -34.00
C ALA A 400 -0.35 11.45 -33.82
N GLY A 401 -0.83 11.93 -32.66
CA GLY A 401 -2.26 11.98 -32.32
C GLY A 401 -2.82 10.74 -31.62
N GLU A 402 -2.16 9.59 -31.69
CA GLU A 402 -2.66 8.36 -31.05
C GLU A 402 -2.39 8.35 -29.54
N GLY A 403 -1.31 8.98 -29.10
CA GLY A 403 -0.89 8.96 -27.69
C GLY A 403 -1.94 9.54 -26.75
N ALA A 404 -2.51 10.69 -27.07
CA ALA A 404 -3.54 11.33 -26.25
C ALA A 404 -4.82 10.47 -26.18
N ALA A 405 -5.23 9.87 -27.31
CA ALA A 405 -6.40 9.00 -27.35
C ALA A 405 -6.20 7.73 -26.49
N ALA A 406 -5.03 7.11 -26.58
CA ALA A 406 -4.69 5.94 -25.77
C ALA A 406 -4.67 6.25 -24.26
N ILE A 407 -4.05 7.36 -23.87
CA ILE A 407 -4.04 7.81 -22.46
C ILE A 407 -5.46 8.13 -21.99
N THR A 408 -6.30 8.76 -22.83
CA THR A 408 -7.70 9.04 -22.51
C THR A 408 -8.45 7.76 -22.16
N ARG A 409 -8.34 6.69 -22.95
CA ARG A 409 -9.00 5.40 -22.66
C ARG A 409 -8.57 4.79 -21.33
N VAL A 410 -7.30 4.97 -20.95
CA VAL A 410 -6.82 4.49 -19.64
C VAL A 410 -7.39 5.35 -18.50
N VAL A 411 -7.43 6.67 -18.66
CA VAL A 411 -8.05 7.57 -17.67
C VAL A 411 -9.52 7.25 -17.48
N GLU A 412 -10.23 6.98 -18.58
CA GLU A 412 -11.64 6.55 -18.55
C GLU A 412 -11.82 5.22 -17.81
N LEU A 413 -10.92 4.25 -17.97
CA LEU A 413 -10.91 3.03 -17.16
C LEU A 413 -10.70 3.33 -15.67
N CYS A 414 -9.72 4.17 -15.34
CA CYS A 414 -9.49 4.58 -13.96
C CYS A 414 -10.71 5.28 -13.36
N ALA A 415 -11.34 6.19 -14.12
CA ALA A 415 -12.58 6.84 -13.71
C ALA A 415 -13.72 5.84 -13.51
N ALA A 416 -13.91 4.91 -14.44
CA ALA A 416 -14.95 3.88 -14.32
C ALA A 416 -14.79 3.03 -13.06
N MET A 417 -13.57 2.57 -12.73
CA MET A 417 -13.28 1.81 -11.52
C MET A 417 -13.48 2.65 -10.25
N ALA A 418 -13.06 3.91 -10.28
CA ALA A 418 -13.25 4.87 -9.19
C ALA A 418 -14.76 5.09 -8.91
N TRP A 419 -15.55 5.35 -9.93
CA TRP A 419 -17.00 5.57 -9.79
C TRP A 419 -17.76 4.30 -9.42
N GLN A 420 -17.30 3.13 -9.86
CA GLN A 420 -17.87 1.87 -9.42
C GLN A 420 -17.61 1.64 -7.92
N SER A 421 -16.43 1.95 -7.42
CA SER A 421 -16.15 1.88 -5.97
C SER A 421 -17.04 2.85 -5.18
N MET A 422 -17.25 4.06 -5.70
CA MET A 422 -18.15 5.06 -5.13
C MET A 422 -19.59 4.54 -5.07
N ALA A 423 -20.10 3.95 -6.15
CA ALA A 423 -21.47 3.42 -6.22
C ALA A 423 -21.69 2.25 -5.25
N LEU A 424 -20.69 1.40 -5.05
CA LEU A 424 -20.78 0.24 -4.15
C LEU A 424 -20.71 0.64 -2.67
N VAL A 425 -19.96 1.70 -2.32
CA VAL A 425 -19.78 2.14 -0.93
C VAL A 425 -20.79 3.20 -0.54
N SER A 426 -21.13 4.10 -1.45
CA SER A 426 -21.96 5.29 -1.19
C SER A 426 -22.95 5.53 -2.32
N ALA A 427 -23.86 4.58 -2.53
CA ALA A 427 -24.85 4.59 -3.60
C ALA A 427 -25.76 5.84 -3.60
N ALA A 428 -25.97 6.45 -2.43
CA ALA A 428 -26.75 7.68 -2.27
C ALA A 428 -25.90 8.96 -2.35
N SER A 429 -24.63 8.89 -2.76
CA SER A 429 -23.76 10.06 -2.86
C SER A 429 -24.28 11.02 -3.95
N HIS A 430 -24.41 12.29 -3.60
CA HIS A 430 -24.74 13.38 -4.54
C HIS A 430 -23.73 13.50 -5.71
N ARG A 431 -22.54 12.95 -5.55
CA ARG A 431 -21.49 12.95 -6.61
C ARG A 431 -21.95 12.21 -7.86
N HIS A 432 -22.91 11.27 -7.73
CA HIS A 432 -23.49 10.58 -8.88
C HIS A 432 -24.22 11.52 -9.83
N ASP A 433 -24.75 12.64 -9.32
CA ASP A 433 -25.40 13.66 -10.15
C ASP A 433 -24.40 14.34 -11.07
N TRP A 434 -23.18 14.60 -10.58
CA TRP A 434 -22.09 15.16 -11.40
C TRP A 434 -21.62 14.15 -12.46
N ALA A 435 -21.49 12.88 -12.10
CA ALA A 435 -21.09 11.83 -13.03
C ALA A 435 -22.13 11.57 -14.12
N ALA A 436 -23.42 11.80 -13.82
CA ALA A 436 -24.56 11.61 -14.73
C ALA A 436 -24.53 10.26 -15.48
N GLY A 437 -24.01 9.19 -14.84
CA GLY A 437 -23.87 7.85 -15.43
C GLY A 437 -22.79 7.70 -16.49
N ARG A 438 -22.02 8.73 -16.78
CA ARG A 438 -20.97 8.72 -17.85
C ARG A 438 -19.79 7.79 -17.55
N TRP A 439 -19.52 7.56 -16.28
CA TRP A 439 -18.36 6.81 -15.81
C TRP A 439 -18.74 5.41 -15.25
N ALA A 440 -19.88 4.88 -15.64
CA ALA A 440 -20.30 3.56 -15.21
C ALA A 440 -19.39 2.48 -15.84
N ALA A 441 -18.82 1.61 -15.02
CA ALA A 441 -18.08 0.47 -15.52
C ALA A 441 -19.02 -0.53 -16.18
N ALA A 442 -18.59 -1.16 -17.26
CA ALA A 442 -19.33 -2.22 -17.91
C ALA A 442 -19.18 -3.53 -17.10
N GLY A 443 -20.26 -3.98 -16.47
CA GLY A 443 -20.37 -5.29 -15.85
C GLY A 443 -20.55 -5.28 -14.32
N PRO A 444 -21.12 -6.35 -13.77
CA PRO A 444 -21.26 -6.51 -12.32
C PRO A 444 -19.93 -6.97 -11.73
N ALA A 445 -19.19 -6.05 -11.13
CA ALA A 445 -18.07 -6.41 -10.26
C ALA A 445 -18.52 -6.28 -8.80
N SER A 446 -18.09 -7.19 -7.95
CA SER A 446 -18.27 -7.08 -6.51
C SER A 446 -17.42 -5.95 -5.94
N ALA A 447 -17.78 -5.45 -4.75
CA ALA A 447 -16.96 -4.45 -4.06
C ALA A 447 -15.53 -4.97 -3.83
N GLU A 448 -15.37 -6.26 -3.54
CA GLU A 448 -14.09 -6.90 -3.33
C GLU A 448 -13.21 -6.86 -4.60
N GLU A 449 -13.77 -7.16 -5.76
CA GLU A 449 -13.05 -7.13 -7.05
C GLU A 449 -12.62 -5.71 -7.43
N VAL A 450 -13.51 -4.72 -7.25
CA VAL A 450 -13.20 -3.30 -7.55
C VAL A 450 -12.10 -2.78 -6.63
N PHE A 451 -12.21 -3.03 -5.32
CA PHE A 451 -11.19 -2.61 -4.37
C PHE A 451 -9.86 -3.35 -4.60
N ALA A 452 -9.89 -4.64 -4.91
CA ALA A 452 -8.68 -5.39 -5.26
C ALA A 452 -8.00 -4.84 -6.52
N TRP A 453 -8.78 -4.40 -7.52
CA TRP A 453 -8.24 -3.74 -8.71
C TRP A 453 -7.58 -2.39 -8.34
N LEU A 454 -8.27 -1.54 -7.58
CA LEU A 454 -7.75 -0.25 -7.14
C LEU A 454 -6.49 -0.41 -6.27
N ASP A 455 -6.48 -1.37 -5.35
CA ASP A 455 -5.32 -1.67 -4.50
C ASP A 455 -4.10 -2.07 -5.33
N ARG A 456 -4.29 -2.88 -6.37
CA ARG A 456 -3.20 -3.31 -7.27
C ARG A 456 -2.67 -2.17 -8.16
N HIS A 457 -3.54 -1.25 -8.57
CA HIS A 457 -3.19 -0.17 -9.48
C HIS A 457 -2.89 1.16 -8.77
N GLN A 458 -2.97 1.21 -7.45
CA GLN A 458 -2.87 2.41 -6.66
C GLN A 458 -1.64 3.26 -6.99
N ALA A 459 -0.44 2.65 -7.02
CA ALA A 459 0.79 3.34 -7.36
C ALA A 459 0.79 3.91 -8.80
N HIS A 460 -0.06 3.36 -9.67
CA HIS A 460 -0.22 3.81 -11.06
C HIS A 460 -1.20 4.98 -11.20
N LEU A 461 -2.25 5.03 -10.37
CA LEU A 461 -3.32 6.02 -10.48
C LEU A 461 -2.78 7.45 -10.46
N VAL A 462 -1.95 7.79 -9.47
CA VAL A 462 -1.33 9.12 -9.36
C VAL A 462 -0.48 9.45 -10.60
N THR A 463 0.33 8.48 -11.04
CA THR A 463 1.19 8.65 -12.21
C THR A 463 0.37 8.87 -13.48
N VAL A 464 -0.69 8.06 -13.68
CA VAL A 464 -1.58 8.18 -14.84
C VAL A 464 -2.29 9.53 -14.85
N VAL A 465 -2.82 9.97 -13.71
CA VAL A 465 -3.51 11.28 -13.58
C VAL A 465 -2.56 12.44 -13.92
N ARG A 466 -1.35 12.46 -13.36
CA ARG A 466 -0.35 13.49 -13.64
C ARG A 466 0.08 13.50 -15.10
N GLN A 467 0.37 12.33 -15.64
CA GLN A 467 0.76 12.21 -17.05
C GLN A 467 -0.36 12.65 -17.99
N ALA A 468 -1.59 12.26 -17.70
CA ALA A 468 -2.76 12.66 -18.46
C ALA A 468 -2.95 14.19 -18.45
N ALA A 469 -2.79 14.82 -17.27
CA ALA A 469 -2.88 16.27 -17.13
C ALA A 469 -1.79 17.02 -17.94
N ALA A 470 -0.60 16.42 -18.03
CA ALA A 470 0.50 16.96 -18.82
C ALA A 470 0.37 16.66 -20.34
N THR A 471 -0.57 15.79 -20.76
CA THR A 471 -0.72 15.38 -22.15
C THR A 471 -1.79 16.22 -22.86
N PRO A 472 -1.42 17.09 -23.84
CA PRO A 472 -2.40 17.86 -24.59
C PRO A 472 -3.39 16.96 -25.34
N GLY A 473 -4.68 17.27 -25.24
CA GLY A 473 -5.74 16.53 -25.92
C GLY A 473 -6.46 15.50 -25.05
N VAL A 474 -5.96 15.19 -23.85
CA VAL A 474 -6.71 14.38 -22.87
C VAL A 474 -7.82 15.24 -22.25
N PRO A 475 -9.07 14.77 -22.20
CA PRO A 475 -10.19 15.53 -21.64
C PRO A 475 -9.99 15.80 -20.13
N ARG A 476 -9.99 17.06 -19.74
CA ARG A 476 -9.84 17.49 -18.34
C ARG A 476 -10.90 16.87 -17.44
N GLU A 477 -12.10 16.74 -17.95
CA GLU A 477 -13.24 16.15 -17.23
C GLU A 477 -13.02 14.67 -16.88
N ALA A 478 -12.40 13.90 -17.78
CA ALA A 478 -12.04 12.50 -17.50
C ALA A 478 -11.01 12.38 -16.36
N ILE A 479 -10.05 13.32 -16.32
CA ILE A 479 -9.03 13.36 -15.26
C ILE A 479 -9.68 13.75 -13.93
N ALA A 480 -10.53 14.76 -13.92
CA ALA A 480 -11.28 15.18 -12.72
C ALA A 480 -12.20 14.07 -12.20
N ALA A 481 -12.78 13.29 -13.11
CA ALA A 481 -13.62 12.15 -12.75
C ALA A 481 -12.87 11.09 -11.92
N VAL A 482 -11.56 10.91 -12.16
CA VAL A 482 -10.75 10.00 -11.34
C VAL A 482 -10.67 10.50 -9.89
N GLY A 483 -10.31 11.75 -9.66
CA GLY A 483 -10.23 12.35 -8.31
C GLY A 483 -11.56 12.25 -7.58
N LEU A 484 -12.61 12.79 -8.18
CA LEU A 484 -13.96 12.80 -7.59
C LEU A 484 -14.49 11.40 -7.26
N GLY A 485 -14.16 10.39 -8.08
CA GLY A 485 -14.62 9.01 -7.90
C GLY A 485 -13.81 8.25 -6.85
N LEU A 486 -12.53 8.56 -6.65
CA LEU A 486 -11.65 7.83 -5.72
C LEU A 486 -11.86 8.18 -4.24
N TYR A 487 -12.66 9.20 -3.92
CA TYR A 487 -12.82 9.68 -2.53
C TYR A 487 -13.12 8.55 -1.54
N GLU A 488 -14.14 7.71 -1.80
CA GLU A 488 -14.52 6.64 -0.88
C GLU A 488 -13.44 5.54 -0.79
N TYR A 489 -12.75 5.25 -1.89
CA TYR A 489 -11.62 4.33 -1.88
C TYR A 489 -10.47 4.87 -1.02
N HIS A 490 -10.06 6.12 -1.23
CA HIS A 490 -8.99 6.75 -0.46
C HIS A 490 -9.34 6.80 1.03
N ARG A 491 -10.58 7.17 1.36
CA ARG A 491 -11.10 7.19 2.73
C ARG A 491 -11.08 5.80 3.37
N ALA A 492 -11.57 4.78 2.66
CA ALA A 492 -11.63 3.40 3.17
C ALA A 492 -10.25 2.78 3.39
N ARG A 493 -9.24 3.22 2.63
CA ARG A 493 -7.84 2.75 2.71
C ARG A 493 -6.92 3.70 3.48
N ALA A 494 -7.43 4.83 4.00
CA ALA A 494 -6.65 5.91 4.62
C ALA A 494 -5.48 6.39 3.73
N ARG A 495 -5.71 6.50 2.41
CA ARG A 495 -4.71 6.88 1.39
C ARG A 495 -4.69 8.39 1.17
N TRP A 496 -4.56 9.14 2.23
CA TRP A 496 -4.71 10.59 2.20
C TRP A 496 -3.66 11.31 1.34
N ARG A 497 -2.41 10.82 1.30
CA ARG A 497 -1.37 11.39 0.45
C ARG A 497 -1.66 11.22 -1.03
N ASP A 498 -2.11 10.03 -1.42
CA ASP A 498 -2.47 9.74 -2.81
C ASP A 498 -3.71 10.56 -3.21
N ALA A 499 -4.69 10.68 -2.30
CA ALA A 499 -5.85 11.55 -2.49
C ALA A 499 -5.43 12.99 -2.80
N ILE A 500 -4.56 13.58 -1.96
CA ILE A 500 -4.08 14.95 -2.17
C ILE A 500 -3.41 15.09 -3.54
N GLN A 501 -2.55 14.16 -3.91
CA GLN A 501 -1.82 14.22 -5.18
C GLN A 501 -2.75 14.15 -6.41
N VAL A 502 -3.78 13.31 -6.35
CA VAL A 502 -4.77 13.17 -7.44
C VAL A 502 -5.69 14.39 -7.48
N ASP A 503 -6.19 14.81 -6.32
CA ASP A 503 -7.19 15.88 -6.21
C ASP A 503 -6.60 17.25 -6.52
N GLU A 504 -5.32 17.52 -6.18
CA GLU A 504 -4.62 18.75 -6.57
C GLU A 504 -4.54 18.88 -8.09
N VAL A 505 -4.13 17.81 -8.79
CA VAL A 505 -4.09 17.79 -10.25
C VAL A 505 -5.48 17.97 -10.84
N ALA A 506 -6.49 17.29 -10.31
CA ALA A 506 -7.87 17.39 -10.75
C ALA A 506 -8.41 18.82 -10.54
N LEU A 507 -8.14 19.42 -9.38
CA LEU A 507 -8.56 20.77 -9.05
C LEU A 507 -7.96 21.82 -10.00
N GLU A 508 -6.65 21.74 -10.30
CA GLU A 508 -5.99 22.65 -11.25
C GLU A 508 -6.67 22.66 -12.64
N LEU A 509 -7.24 21.53 -13.04
CA LEU A 509 -7.89 21.40 -14.35
C LEU A 509 -9.32 21.93 -14.39
N VAL A 510 -10.04 21.89 -13.25
CA VAL A 510 -11.46 22.27 -13.18
C VAL A 510 -11.69 23.61 -12.49
N ASP A 511 -10.68 24.20 -11.84
CA ASP A 511 -10.82 25.49 -11.17
C ASP A 511 -11.15 26.61 -12.19
N GLY A 512 -12.23 27.34 -11.94
CA GLY A 512 -12.77 28.34 -12.84
C GLY A 512 -13.51 27.78 -14.07
N VAL A 513 -13.61 26.46 -14.22
CA VAL A 513 -14.31 25.79 -15.35
C VAL A 513 -15.55 25.06 -14.87
N ASP A 514 -15.42 24.24 -13.82
CA ASP A 514 -16.51 23.49 -13.20
C ASP A 514 -16.59 23.80 -11.71
N PRO A 515 -17.46 24.73 -11.30
CA PRO A 515 -17.56 25.17 -9.90
C PRO A 515 -17.93 24.05 -8.94
N VAL A 516 -18.79 23.09 -9.36
CA VAL A 516 -19.24 21.98 -8.54
C VAL A 516 -18.09 20.99 -8.27
N ALA A 517 -17.38 20.59 -9.34
CA ALA A 517 -16.21 19.74 -9.22
C ALA A 517 -15.11 20.41 -8.36
N ALA A 518 -14.83 21.70 -8.60
CA ALA A 518 -13.82 22.44 -7.86
C ALA A 518 -14.17 22.56 -6.35
N ALA A 519 -15.42 22.87 -6.00
CA ALA A 519 -15.88 22.95 -4.63
C ALA A 519 -15.78 21.58 -3.92
N THR A 520 -16.15 20.49 -4.62
CA THR A 520 -16.05 19.12 -4.11
C THR A 520 -14.60 18.72 -3.85
N LEU A 521 -13.71 18.92 -4.82
CA LEU A 521 -12.28 18.60 -4.68
C LEU A 521 -11.60 19.41 -3.57
N ARG A 522 -11.98 20.68 -3.40
CA ARG A 522 -11.49 21.50 -2.28
C ARG A 522 -11.94 20.95 -0.92
N ASN A 523 -13.19 20.48 -0.84
CA ASN A 523 -13.67 19.81 0.38
C ASN A 523 -12.86 18.54 0.67
N ASP A 524 -12.62 17.72 -0.34
CA ASP A 524 -11.88 16.47 -0.22
C ASP A 524 -10.42 16.70 0.18
N LEU A 525 -9.75 17.66 -0.46
CA LEU A 525 -8.41 18.11 -0.09
C LEU A 525 -8.37 18.60 1.37
N GLY A 526 -9.38 19.37 1.76
CA GLY A 526 -9.47 19.85 3.13
C GLY A 526 -9.59 18.73 4.15
N VAL A 527 -10.39 17.69 3.86
CA VAL A 527 -10.52 16.49 4.70
C VAL A 527 -9.21 15.69 4.71
N ALA A 528 -8.62 15.43 3.54
CA ALA A 528 -7.39 14.66 3.45
C ALA A 528 -6.21 15.32 4.18
N GLU A 529 -6.06 16.64 4.07
CA GLU A 529 -5.05 17.41 4.81
C GLU A 529 -5.26 17.36 6.33
N ALA A 530 -6.52 17.40 6.77
CA ALA A 530 -6.84 17.29 8.20
C ALA A 530 -6.49 15.92 8.78
N GLU A 531 -6.79 14.86 8.03
CA GLU A 531 -6.49 13.48 8.43
C GLU A 531 -4.98 13.22 8.51
N LEU A 532 -4.20 13.77 7.58
CA LEU A 532 -2.73 13.72 7.66
C LEU A 532 -2.19 14.53 8.84
N ALA A 533 -2.76 15.71 9.09
CA ALA A 533 -2.37 16.57 10.21
C ALA A 533 -2.65 15.90 11.57
N HIS A 534 -3.73 15.15 11.68
CA HIS A 534 -4.05 14.34 12.86
C HIS A 534 -3.00 13.25 13.10
N GLY A 535 -2.33 12.78 12.04
CA GLY A 535 -1.17 11.89 12.07
C GLY A 535 0.16 12.56 12.49
N GLY A 536 0.21 13.89 12.73
CA GLY A 536 1.39 14.60 13.27
C GLY A 536 1.96 15.73 12.38
N GLU A 537 1.37 16.04 11.23
CA GLU A 537 1.81 17.11 10.32
C GLU A 537 1.07 18.45 10.58
N ALA A 538 1.50 19.26 11.55
CA ALA A 538 0.83 20.52 11.93
C ALA A 538 0.63 21.52 10.75
N ALA A 539 1.41 21.42 9.67
CA ALA A 539 1.22 22.23 8.45
C ALA A 539 -0.09 21.89 7.73
N GLY A 540 -0.56 20.65 7.79
CA GLY A 540 -1.77 20.19 7.15
C GLY A 540 -3.04 20.91 7.62
N TYR A 541 -3.13 21.26 8.90
CA TYR A 541 -4.31 21.99 9.42
C TYR A 541 -4.49 23.36 8.74
N ARG A 542 -3.41 24.10 8.46
CA ARG A 542 -3.52 25.39 7.77
C ARG A 542 -4.01 25.22 6.31
N ARG A 543 -3.53 24.17 5.62
CA ARG A 543 -3.97 23.86 4.27
C ARG A 543 -5.43 23.38 4.28
N SER A 544 -5.78 22.52 5.21
CA SER A 544 -7.16 22.04 5.41
C SER A 544 -8.13 23.22 5.59
N HIS A 545 -7.82 24.15 6.50
CA HIS A 545 -8.63 25.36 6.72
C HIS A 545 -8.79 26.19 5.44
N ALA A 546 -7.71 26.38 4.68
CA ALA A 546 -7.76 27.17 3.44
C ALA A 546 -8.67 26.51 2.40
N PHE A 547 -8.54 25.20 2.18
CA PHE A 547 -9.34 24.46 1.24
C PHE A 547 -10.82 24.41 1.65
N LEU A 548 -11.14 24.08 2.90
CA LEU A 548 -12.53 23.99 3.36
C LEU A 548 -13.22 25.37 3.36
N ARG A 549 -12.54 26.44 3.74
CA ARG A 549 -13.11 27.79 3.65
C ARG A 549 -13.38 28.21 2.21
N ARG A 550 -12.51 27.84 1.27
CA ARG A 550 -12.74 28.11 -0.12
C ARG A 550 -13.91 27.29 -0.66
N SER A 551 -13.99 26.00 -0.33
CA SER A 551 -15.13 25.14 -0.66
C SER A 551 -16.43 25.70 -0.11
N LEU A 552 -16.43 26.20 1.14
CA LEU A 552 -17.60 26.85 1.75
C LEU A 552 -18.10 28.02 0.91
N ALA A 553 -17.19 28.93 0.52
CA ALA A 553 -17.53 30.10 -0.29
C ALA A 553 -18.04 29.71 -1.69
N ASP A 554 -17.49 28.67 -2.27
CA ASP A 554 -17.92 28.13 -3.56
C ASP A 554 -19.35 27.57 -3.43
N TRP A 555 -19.67 26.78 -2.39
CA TRP A 555 -21.02 26.24 -2.17
C TRP A 555 -22.05 27.33 -1.83
N GLU A 556 -21.64 28.36 -1.10
CA GLU A 556 -22.50 29.56 -0.87
C GLU A 556 -22.84 30.27 -2.20
N THR A 557 -21.89 30.32 -3.12
CA THR A 557 -22.07 30.91 -4.44
C THR A 557 -22.94 30.03 -5.36
N ILE A 558 -22.74 28.72 -5.33
CA ILE A 558 -23.51 27.73 -6.10
C ILE A 558 -24.94 27.61 -5.57
N GLY A 559 -25.16 27.78 -4.27
CA GLY A 559 -26.44 27.68 -3.61
C GLY A 559 -26.85 26.24 -3.27
N ASP A 560 -25.89 25.30 -3.19
CA ASP A 560 -26.15 23.93 -2.77
C ASP A 560 -26.08 23.79 -1.25
N GLU A 561 -27.22 23.97 -0.59
CA GLU A 561 -27.33 23.91 0.86
C GLU A 561 -26.93 22.54 1.46
N ARG A 562 -27.08 21.45 0.71
CA ARG A 562 -26.71 20.10 1.16
C ARG A 562 -25.19 19.97 1.29
N GLN A 563 -24.45 20.42 0.26
CA GLN A 563 -23.01 20.42 0.27
C GLN A 563 -22.42 21.42 1.26
N LEU A 564 -23.10 22.56 1.37
CA LEU A 564 -22.80 23.59 2.36
C LEU A 564 -22.85 23.00 3.79
N ALA A 565 -23.89 22.25 4.12
CA ALA A 565 -24.03 21.62 5.42
C ALA A 565 -22.88 20.62 5.73
N GLY A 566 -22.50 19.80 4.74
CA GLY A 566 -21.37 18.86 4.86
C GLY A 566 -20.03 19.56 5.07
N THR A 567 -19.75 20.61 4.27
CA THR A 567 -18.51 21.40 4.40
C THR A 567 -18.43 22.14 5.73
N LEU A 568 -19.57 22.69 6.23
CA LEU A 568 -19.65 23.29 7.56
C LEU A 568 -19.35 22.28 8.67
N ASN A 569 -19.85 21.03 8.54
CA ASN A 569 -19.51 19.98 9.50
C ASN A 569 -18.01 19.64 9.47
N ASN A 570 -17.38 19.59 8.29
CA ASN A 570 -15.94 19.34 8.17
C ASN A 570 -15.13 20.50 8.78
N LEU A 571 -15.56 21.75 8.57
CA LEU A 571 -14.96 22.92 9.25
C LEU A 571 -15.12 22.85 10.76
N CYS A 572 -16.30 22.46 11.25
CA CYS A 572 -16.52 22.24 12.68
C CYS A 572 -15.51 21.24 13.26
N PHE A 573 -15.33 20.11 12.59
CA PHE A 573 -14.37 19.09 13.01
C PHE A 573 -12.93 19.63 12.98
N VAL A 574 -12.47 20.20 11.87
CA VAL A 574 -11.08 20.63 11.68
C VAL A 574 -10.71 21.78 12.59
N TYR A 575 -11.58 22.79 12.74
CA TYR A 575 -11.37 23.88 13.73
C TYR A 575 -11.40 23.36 15.17
N GLY A 576 -12.23 22.33 15.40
CA GLY A 576 -12.30 21.65 16.69
C GLY A 576 -11.03 20.90 17.08
N LEU A 577 -10.16 20.54 16.15
CA LEU A 577 -8.84 19.96 16.44
C LEU A 577 -7.81 21.03 16.87
N GLY A 578 -8.04 22.30 16.51
CA GLY A 578 -7.22 23.45 16.90
C GLY A 578 -7.69 24.14 18.16
N ASP A 579 -7.24 25.39 18.35
CA ASP A 579 -7.55 26.21 19.54
C ASP A 579 -8.77 27.11 19.35
N ASP A 580 -9.28 27.26 18.13
CA ASP A 580 -10.42 28.14 17.84
C ASP A 580 -11.76 27.38 17.98
N VAL A 581 -12.07 27.02 19.22
CA VAL A 581 -13.28 26.25 19.57
C VAL A 581 -14.55 27.05 19.28
N ASP A 582 -14.53 28.37 19.45
CA ASP A 582 -15.71 29.19 19.18
C ASP A 582 -16.09 29.23 17.71
N ALA A 583 -15.10 29.36 16.80
CA ALA A 583 -15.34 29.26 15.38
C ALA A 583 -15.86 27.86 15.01
N ALA A 584 -15.28 26.80 15.59
CA ALA A 584 -15.73 25.42 15.38
C ALA A 584 -17.22 25.23 15.73
N ILE A 585 -17.63 25.74 16.89
CA ILE A 585 -19.03 25.70 17.34
C ILE A 585 -19.92 26.47 16.36
N GLY A 586 -19.50 27.66 15.94
CA GLY A 586 -20.27 28.46 15.00
C GLY A 586 -20.52 27.73 13.66
N PHE A 587 -19.53 27.05 13.13
CA PHE A 587 -19.70 26.18 11.96
C PHE A 587 -20.64 25.00 12.21
N GLY A 588 -20.49 24.32 13.36
CA GLY A 588 -21.32 23.21 13.75
C GLY A 588 -22.80 23.58 13.89
N GLU A 589 -23.12 24.70 14.54
CA GLU A 589 -24.49 25.18 14.71
C GLU A 589 -25.15 25.57 13.38
N ARG A 590 -24.38 26.20 12.47
CA ARG A 590 -24.87 26.47 11.09
C ARG A 590 -25.14 25.15 10.35
N SER A 591 -24.22 24.20 10.43
CA SER A 591 -24.39 22.86 9.83
C SER A 591 -25.63 22.16 10.39
N LEU A 592 -25.80 22.15 11.70
CA LEU A 592 -26.93 21.51 12.37
C LEU A 592 -28.27 22.12 11.94
N THR A 593 -28.34 23.43 11.80
CA THR A 593 -29.52 24.15 11.31
C THR A 593 -29.91 23.70 9.89
N LEU A 594 -28.94 23.62 8.98
CA LEU A 594 -29.16 23.17 7.63
C LEU A 594 -29.53 21.67 7.58
N ASN A 595 -28.85 20.82 8.35
CA ASN A 595 -29.13 19.40 8.41
C ASN A 595 -30.59 19.13 8.81
N ARG A 596 -31.08 19.86 9.80
CA ARG A 596 -32.48 19.75 10.26
C ARG A 596 -33.48 20.26 9.23
N SER A 597 -33.21 21.40 8.60
CA SER A 597 -34.10 21.97 7.56
C SER A 597 -34.19 21.06 6.32
N LEU A 598 -33.10 20.37 5.97
CA LEU A 598 -32.99 19.51 4.81
C LEU A 598 -33.27 18.03 5.10
N GLY A 599 -33.49 17.67 6.36
CA GLY A 599 -33.72 16.28 6.76
C GLY A 599 -32.49 15.37 6.61
N LEU A 600 -31.27 15.93 6.67
CA LEU A 600 -30.01 15.20 6.49
C LEU A 600 -29.57 14.50 7.80
N ARG A 601 -30.36 13.54 8.24
CA ARG A 601 -30.27 12.89 9.55
C ARG A 601 -28.90 12.29 9.85
N HIS A 602 -28.23 11.71 8.85
CA HIS A 602 -26.89 11.13 9.04
C HIS A 602 -25.84 12.22 9.32
N VAL A 603 -25.82 13.32 8.54
CA VAL A 603 -24.90 14.44 8.79
C VAL A 603 -25.26 15.16 10.09
N GLU A 604 -26.54 15.21 10.44
CA GLU A 604 -27.02 15.72 11.74
C GLU A 604 -26.36 14.98 12.90
N THR A 605 -26.37 13.63 12.88
CA THR A 605 -25.71 12.83 13.94
C THR A 605 -24.22 13.16 14.08
N LEU A 606 -23.50 13.25 12.99
CA LEU A 606 -22.07 13.62 13.00
C LEU A 606 -21.84 15.03 13.58
N THR A 607 -22.67 15.97 13.18
CA THR A 607 -22.58 17.36 13.68
C THR A 607 -22.88 17.46 15.15
N LEU A 608 -23.89 16.75 15.64
CA LEU A 608 -24.23 16.68 17.06
C LEU A 608 -23.08 16.11 17.90
N VAL A 609 -22.42 15.04 17.41
CA VAL A 609 -21.23 14.47 18.04
C VAL A 609 -20.09 15.50 18.12
N ASN A 610 -19.79 16.20 17.04
CA ASN A 610 -18.74 17.21 17.00
C ASN A 610 -19.04 18.35 17.98
N LEU A 611 -20.29 18.86 18.01
CA LEU A 611 -20.70 19.89 18.95
C LEU A 611 -20.60 19.43 20.40
N ALA A 612 -20.97 18.19 20.71
CA ALA A 612 -20.82 17.63 22.05
C ALA A 612 -19.35 17.67 22.51
N VAL A 613 -18.42 17.25 21.65
CA VAL A 613 -16.98 17.31 21.95
C VAL A 613 -16.51 18.75 22.20
N LEU A 614 -16.93 19.70 21.37
CA LEU A 614 -16.51 21.09 21.45
C LEU A 614 -17.03 21.78 22.72
N TYR A 615 -18.30 21.57 23.05
CA TYR A 615 -18.85 22.10 24.32
C TYR A 615 -18.21 21.44 25.55
N GLY A 616 -17.82 20.18 25.44
CA GLY A 616 -17.01 19.50 26.43
C GLY A 616 -15.65 20.18 26.66
N ARG A 617 -14.98 20.58 25.56
CA ARG A 617 -13.71 21.36 25.64
C ARG A 617 -13.89 22.74 26.26
N GLN A 618 -15.03 23.39 26.05
CA GLN A 618 -15.38 24.63 26.72
C GLN A 618 -15.77 24.48 28.21
N GLY A 619 -15.97 23.21 28.65
CA GLY A 619 -16.43 22.93 30.03
C GLY A 619 -17.95 23.05 30.22
N ASP A 620 -18.71 23.29 29.14
CA ASP A 620 -20.19 23.33 29.17
C ASP A 620 -20.77 21.91 29.15
N ARG A 621 -20.74 21.28 30.32
CA ARG A 621 -21.23 19.91 30.50
C ARG A 621 -22.72 19.72 30.19
N ALA A 622 -23.49 20.81 30.36
CA ALA A 622 -24.93 20.74 30.08
C ALA A 622 -25.21 20.61 28.58
N ARG A 623 -24.56 21.43 27.77
CA ARG A 623 -24.68 21.34 26.30
C ARG A 623 -24.02 20.09 25.77
N GLU A 624 -22.86 19.69 26.31
CA GLU A 624 -22.20 18.44 25.95
C GLU A 624 -23.15 17.24 26.08
N LEU A 625 -23.82 17.09 27.22
CA LEU A 625 -24.80 16.03 27.45
C LEU A 625 -26.03 16.18 26.56
N ALA A 626 -26.52 17.37 26.33
CA ALA A 626 -27.68 17.59 25.47
C ALA A 626 -27.42 17.12 24.02
N TYR A 627 -26.32 17.58 23.43
CA TYR A 627 -25.94 17.21 22.07
C TYR A 627 -25.58 15.72 21.94
N ALA A 628 -24.86 15.16 22.93
CA ALA A 628 -24.55 13.73 22.93
C ALA A 628 -25.81 12.87 23.04
N SER A 629 -26.79 13.25 23.87
CA SER A 629 -28.06 12.53 24.00
C SER A 629 -28.89 12.62 22.71
N GLU A 630 -28.92 13.80 22.09
CA GLU A 630 -29.62 13.98 20.82
C GLU A 630 -28.96 13.15 19.69
N ALA A 631 -27.61 13.07 19.65
CA ALA A 631 -26.89 12.22 18.72
C ALA A 631 -27.28 10.73 18.87
N VAL A 632 -27.44 10.25 20.11
CA VAL A 632 -27.93 8.89 20.37
C VAL A 632 -29.34 8.72 19.84
N THR A 633 -30.26 9.66 20.12
CA THR A 633 -31.66 9.59 19.67
C THR A 633 -31.75 9.56 18.13
N VAL A 634 -31.05 10.49 17.45
CA VAL A 634 -31.02 10.51 15.98
C VAL A 634 -30.37 9.25 15.41
N GLY A 635 -29.32 8.75 16.06
CA GLY A 635 -28.67 7.50 15.69
C GLY A 635 -29.60 6.28 15.82
N GLU A 636 -30.43 6.21 16.86
CA GLU A 636 -31.43 5.15 17.03
C GLU A 636 -32.51 5.21 15.94
N GLU A 637 -32.96 6.39 15.55
CA GLU A 637 -33.95 6.60 14.49
C GLU A 637 -33.39 6.21 13.11
N THR A 638 -32.11 6.42 12.85
CA THR A 638 -31.46 6.19 11.55
C THR A 638 -30.73 4.87 11.44
N GLY A 639 -30.52 4.16 12.53
CA GLY A 639 -29.67 2.98 12.60
C GLY A 639 -28.16 3.30 12.53
N ASP A 640 -27.75 4.55 12.82
CA ASP A 640 -26.34 4.95 12.80
C ASP A 640 -25.61 4.47 14.07
N VAL A 641 -25.10 3.23 13.97
CA VAL A 641 -24.39 2.56 15.09
C VAL A 641 -23.18 3.38 15.57
N ARG A 642 -22.46 4.06 14.67
CA ARG A 642 -21.27 4.84 15.03
C ARG A 642 -21.65 6.11 15.78
N GLY A 643 -22.67 6.81 15.33
CA GLY A 643 -23.20 8.00 16.01
C GLY A 643 -23.71 7.67 17.41
N MET A 644 -24.48 6.57 17.53
CA MET A 644 -24.92 6.08 18.85
C MET A 644 -23.75 5.76 19.78
N ALA A 645 -22.75 5.03 19.27
CA ALA A 645 -21.60 4.61 20.07
C ALA A 645 -20.81 5.83 20.58
N TYR A 646 -20.58 6.82 19.71
CA TYR A 646 -19.85 8.01 20.07
C TYR A 646 -20.65 8.89 21.08
N GLY A 647 -21.93 9.08 20.84
CA GLY A 647 -22.81 9.83 21.75
C GLY A 647 -22.81 9.20 23.15
N ARG A 648 -22.98 7.89 23.26
CA ARG A 648 -22.94 7.16 24.55
C ARG A 648 -21.57 7.25 25.22
N MET A 649 -20.48 7.17 24.46
CA MET A 649 -19.13 7.37 24.99
C MET A 649 -18.99 8.76 25.63
N ARG A 650 -19.47 9.82 24.96
CA ARG A 650 -19.43 11.17 25.51
C ARG A 650 -20.28 11.32 26.76
N ILE A 651 -21.49 10.78 26.76
CA ILE A 651 -22.37 10.76 27.94
C ILE A 651 -21.65 10.09 29.11
N GLY A 652 -21.07 8.92 28.89
CA GLY A 652 -20.32 8.18 29.91
C GLY A 652 -19.13 8.92 30.45
N ILE A 653 -18.33 9.59 29.61
CA ILE A 653 -17.20 10.42 30.03
C ILE A 653 -17.67 11.55 30.93
N VAL A 654 -18.71 12.29 30.56
CA VAL A 654 -19.25 13.39 31.34
C VAL A 654 -19.78 12.90 32.71
N HIS A 655 -20.51 11.78 32.72
CA HIS A 655 -21.00 11.22 33.98
C HIS A 655 -19.85 10.75 34.88
N ARG A 656 -18.77 10.18 34.33
CA ARG A 656 -17.56 9.83 35.07
C ARG A 656 -16.93 11.07 35.71
N GLU A 657 -16.79 12.17 34.96
CA GLU A 657 -16.23 13.43 35.45
C GLU A 657 -17.09 14.10 36.53
N LEU A 658 -18.41 13.90 36.48
CA LEU A 658 -19.35 14.35 37.49
C LEU A 658 -19.44 13.40 38.71
N GLY A 659 -18.63 12.36 38.79
CA GLY A 659 -18.66 11.38 39.88
C GLY A 659 -19.87 10.43 39.86
N ARG A 660 -20.64 10.41 38.77
CA ARG A 660 -21.83 9.54 38.59
C ARG A 660 -21.42 8.23 37.94
N PHE A 661 -20.59 7.47 38.64
CA PHE A 661 -19.90 6.33 38.08
C PHE A 661 -20.82 5.19 37.60
N ASP A 662 -21.98 4.98 38.22
CA ASP A 662 -22.93 3.96 37.82
C ASP A 662 -23.46 4.19 36.39
N VAL A 663 -23.89 5.42 36.11
CA VAL A 663 -24.34 5.83 34.79
C VAL A 663 -23.20 5.79 33.78
N ALA A 664 -22.01 6.21 34.21
CA ALA A 664 -20.82 6.17 33.35
C ALA A 664 -20.50 4.74 32.89
N VAL A 665 -20.50 3.77 33.82
CA VAL A 665 -20.26 2.36 33.50
C VAL A 665 -21.32 1.82 32.54
N GLU A 666 -22.60 2.12 32.75
CA GLU A 666 -23.69 1.68 31.87
C GLU A 666 -23.50 2.20 30.44
N GLU A 667 -23.32 3.52 30.29
CA GLU A 667 -23.23 4.15 28.96
C GLU A 667 -21.94 3.76 28.22
N LEU A 668 -20.79 3.68 28.92
CA LEU A 668 -19.52 3.25 28.34
C LEU A 668 -19.54 1.77 27.95
N SER A 669 -20.19 0.90 28.73
CA SER A 669 -20.33 -0.51 28.36
C SER A 669 -21.15 -0.67 27.08
N ARG A 670 -22.29 0.02 26.97
CA ARG A 670 -23.12 0.03 25.77
C ARG A 670 -22.38 0.58 24.55
N SER A 671 -21.58 1.64 24.75
CA SER A 671 -20.76 2.21 23.71
C SER A 671 -19.69 1.23 23.22
N ALA A 672 -18.97 0.57 24.15
CA ALA A 672 -17.96 -0.43 23.79
C ALA A 672 -18.55 -1.59 22.97
N ASP A 673 -19.76 -2.07 23.33
CA ASP A 673 -20.46 -3.12 22.58
C ASP A 673 -20.83 -2.66 21.17
N LEU A 674 -21.30 -1.42 21.02
CA LEU A 674 -21.61 -0.84 19.71
C LEU A 674 -20.35 -0.69 18.83
N TRP A 675 -19.22 -0.23 19.40
CA TRP A 675 -17.95 -0.12 18.68
C TRP A 675 -17.42 -1.49 18.26
N ARG A 676 -17.55 -2.48 19.13
CA ARG A 676 -17.18 -3.87 18.84
C ARG A 676 -18.01 -4.43 17.68
N ALA A 677 -19.33 -4.20 17.71
CA ALA A 677 -20.24 -4.62 16.65
C ALA A 677 -19.94 -3.90 15.32
N ALA A 678 -19.56 -2.61 15.37
CA ALA A 678 -19.16 -1.83 14.21
C ALA A 678 -17.75 -2.17 13.68
N GLY A 679 -16.96 -2.97 14.40
CA GLY A 679 -15.59 -3.34 14.02
C GLY A 679 -14.57 -2.21 14.16
N VAL A 680 -14.88 -1.12 14.88
CA VAL A 680 -14.03 0.07 15.00
C VAL A 680 -13.16 -0.02 16.25
N ARG A 681 -12.08 -0.80 16.16
CA ARG A 681 -11.25 -1.24 17.29
C ARG A 681 -10.60 -0.10 18.08
N LEU A 682 -10.18 0.98 17.41
CA LEU A 682 -9.58 2.12 18.10
C LEU A 682 -10.55 2.80 19.07
N TYR A 683 -11.79 3.06 18.64
CA TYR A 683 -12.79 3.68 19.51
C TYR A 683 -13.32 2.70 20.57
N GLU A 684 -13.38 1.39 20.29
CA GLU A 684 -13.60 0.36 21.30
C GLU A 684 -12.55 0.47 22.42
N ALA A 685 -11.27 0.52 22.06
CA ALA A 685 -10.17 0.62 23.01
C ALA A 685 -10.22 1.91 23.85
N MET A 686 -10.51 3.04 23.21
CA MET A 686 -10.66 4.33 23.91
C MET A 686 -11.84 4.29 24.90
N THR A 687 -12.95 3.70 24.49
CA THR A 687 -14.14 3.56 25.35
C THR A 687 -13.86 2.64 26.53
N LEU A 688 -13.16 1.53 26.32
CA LEU A 688 -12.74 0.62 27.39
C LEU A 688 -11.79 1.29 28.37
N ALA A 689 -10.89 2.15 27.91
CA ALA A 689 -10.03 2.93 28.82
C ALA A 689 -10.87 3.84 29.74
N GLU A 690 -11.86 4.53 29.19
CA GLU A 690 -12.78 5.37 29.98
C GLU A 690 -13.65 4.52 30.92
N LEU A 691 -14.09 3.36 30.49
CA LEU A 691 -14.84 2.40 31.32
C LEU A 691 -13.99 1.90 32.50
N GLY A 692 -12.73 1.59 32.25
CA GLY A 692 -11.79 1.25 33.32
C GLY A 692 -11.63 2.37 34.35
N ARG A 693 -11.53 3.64 33.91
CA ARG A 693 -11.51 4.83 34.78
C ARG A 693 -12.81 4.99 35.57
N ALA A 694 -13.96 4.68 34.97
CA ALA A 694 -15.24 4.69 35.64
C ALA A 694 -15.33 3.63 36.74
N HIS A 695 -14.81 2.41 36.50
CA HIS A 695 -14.70 1.37 37.54
C HIS A 695 -13.74 1.75 38.65
N LEU A 696 -12.67 2.49 38.34
CA LEU A 696 -11.80 3.06 39.41
C LEU A 696 -12.54 4.05 40.33
N GLY A 697 -13.40 4.87 39.72
CA GLY A 697 -14.26 5.79 40.49
C GLY A 697 -15.26 5.06 41.40
N ARG A 698 -15.61 3.81 41.09
CA ARG A 698 -16.45 2.94 41.93
C ARG A 698 -15.64 2.09 42.93
N GLU A 699 -14.32 2.30 42.99
CA GLU A 699 -13.39 1.52 43.80
C GLU A 699 -13.32 0.02 43.40
N GLU A 700 -13.79 -0.35 42.20
CA GLU A 700 -13.81 -1.70 41.65
C GLU A 700 -12.48 -2.05 40.94
N ARG A 701 -11.37 -2.07 41.71
CA ARG A 701 -9.99 -2.18 41.14
C ARG A 701 -9.76 -3.39 40.24
N GLU A 702 -10.30 -4.55 40.62
CA GLU A 702 -10.08 -5.77 39.81
C GLU A 702 -10.76 -5.66 38.43
N ARG A 703 -11.96 -5.10 38.41
CA ARG A 703 -12.70 -4.87 37.17
C ARG A 703 -12.05 -3.80 36.32
N ALA A 704 -11.57 -2.72 36.96
CA ALA A 704 -10.81 -1.69 36.27
C ALA A 704 -9.54 -2.25 35.63
N ARG A 705 -8.80 -3.12 36.33
CA ARG A 705 -7.60 -3.79 35.79
C ARG A 705 -7.93 -4.67 34.58
N GLU A 706 -9.00 -5.46 34.66
CA GLU A 706 -9.45 -6.30 33.54
C GLU A 706 -9.72 -5.45 32.30
N VAL A 707 -10.56 -4.43 32.43
CA VAL A 707 -11.00 -3.56 31.32
C VAL A 707 -9.85 -2.72 30.74
N LEU A 708 -8.98 -2.17 31.59
CA LEU A 708 -7.80 -1.42 31.15
C LEU A 708 -6.77 -2.33 30.45
N THR A 709 -6.68 -3.60 30.83
CA THR A 709 -5.83 -4.55 30.14
C THR A 709 -6.35 -4.83 28.73
N ASP A 710 -7.67 -5.06 28.59
CA ASP A 710 -8.30 -5.23 27.28
C ASP A 710 -8.12 -3.98 26.41
N ALA A 711 -8.28 -2.78 26.99
CA ALA A 711 -8.03 -1.51 26.31
C ALA A 711 -6.56 -1.40 25.83
N LEU A 712 -5.60 -1.75 26.69
CA LEU A 712 -4.17 -1.69 26.38
C LEU A 712 -3.78 -2.64 25.24
N GLU A 713 -4.36 -3.84 25.20
CA GLU A 713 -4.13 -4.80 24.12
C GLU A 713 -4.58 -4.25 22.78
N LEU A 714 -5.79 -3.68 22.72
CA LEU A 714 -6.30 -3.06 21.49
C LEU A 714 -5.51 -1.79 21.13
N LEU A 715 -5.11 -0.96 22.09
CA LEU A 715 -4.32 0.25 21.82
C LEU A 715 -2.92 -0.07 21.29
N ARG A 716 -2.31 -1.19 21.66
CA ARG A 716 -1.02 -1.62 21.08
C ARG A 716 -1.13 -1.95 19.61
N GLU A 717 -2.28 -2.42 19.17
CA GLU A 717 -2.52 -2.79 17.77
C GLU A 717 -3.03 -1.59 16.94
N TYR A 718 -3.93 -0.77 17.53
CA TYR A 718 -4.66 0.26 16.79
C TYR A 718 -4.42 1.68 17.30
N GLY A 719 -3.77 1.88 18.45
CA GLY A 719 -3.58 3.17 19.09
C GLY A 719 -2.16 3.74 18.94
N GLY A 720 -2.00 5.05 19.18
CA GLY A 720 -0.70 5.71 19.22
C GLY A 720 0.08 5.42 20.51
N ALA A 721 1.42 5.58 20.45
CA ALA A 721 2.32 5.32 21.57
C ALA A 721 1.95 6.11 22.86
N GLU A 722 1.43 7.31 22.71
CA GLU A 722 1.03 8.18 23.83
C GLU A 722 -0.13 7.55 24.64
N ARG A 723 -1.20 7.10 23.97
CA ARG A 723 -2.35 6.44 24.62
C ARG A 723 -1.96 5.12 25.28
N VAL A 724 -1.08 4.36 24.63
CA VAL A 724 -0.52 3.13 25.22
C VAL A 724 0.24 3.44 26.50
N ALA A 725 1.06 4.50 26.52
CA ALA A 725 1.80 4.90 27.70
C ALA A 725 0.88 5.37 28.85
N GLU A 726 -0.18 6.12 28.51
CA GLU A 726 -1.17 6.62 29.47
C GLU A 726 -1.89 5.46 30.19
N VAL A 727 -2.49 4.53 29.43
CA VAL A 727 -3.23 3.39 29.99
C VAL A 727 -2.31 2.45 30.75
N ARG A 728 -1.06 2.26 30.29
CA ARG A 728 -0.06 1.47 31.02
C ARG A 728 0.27 2.10 32.37
N ALA A 729 0.49 3.43 32.40
CA ALA A 729 0.78 4.13 33.66
C ALA A 729 -0.39 4.06 34.66
N GLU A 730 -1.63 3.95 34.17
CA GLU A 730 -2.81 3.72 35.02
C GLU A 730 -2.84 2.29 35.60
N LEU A 731 -2.53 1.30 34.76
CA LEU A 731 -2.44 -0.11 35.20
C LEU A 731 -1.33 -0.33 36.22
N ASP A 732 -0.18 0.34 36.04
CA ASP A 732 0.96 0.22 36.97
C ASP A 732 0.67 0.82 38.35
N ARG A 733 -0.35 1.70 38.52
CA ARG A 733 -0.79 2.29 39.78
C ARG A 733 -1.86 1.45 40.50
N LEU A 734 -2.46 0.46 39.84
CA LEU A 734 -3.47 -0.43 40.37
C LEU A 734 -2.87 -1.64 41.07
#